data_9b348ccdd00233bf636c07aaf6ca92a5
#
_entry.id   9b348ccdd00233bf636c07aaf6ca92a5
#
_cell.length_a   1.000
_cell.length_b   1.000
_cell.length_c   1.000
_cell.angle_alpha   90.00
_cell.angle_beta   90.00
_cell.angle_gamma   90.00
#
_symmetry.space_group_name_H-M   'P 1'
#
loop_
_entity.id
_entity.type
_entity.pdbx_description
1 polymer ?
#
loop_
_entity_poly.entity_id
_entity_poly.type
_entity_poly.pdbx_seq_one_letter_code
_entity_poly.pdbx_strand_id
1 'polypeptide(L)'
;MRCRRVHPPTTRDPERTMEGHSAGTGGKCPVMHGAAAAHATPAGAGRTNRDWWPNALNVGILRQHSSLSNPLPGYKYSEALKQLDVDALKADLVALQTDSKDWWPADYGHYGPFFVRMAWHSAGTYRTADGRGGAGSGTQRFAPLNSWPDNGNLDKARRLLWPIKQKYGNKISWADLFILAADVGMETMGFKPFGFSFGREDVFEPEQDIYWGSEGEWLATSEKANSRYTGDRELENPLAAVQMGLIYVNPEGPDGVADPMASARDIRETFARMAMNDEETVALVAGGHTFGKMHGAGDPALVGAEPEGAPIEMMGLGWANSFGTGKGAHTTTSGLEGAWTPNPIKWDNGYFDTLFGYEWEVTRSPAGAQIWEPTDKEASLVVPDAHDASKKVRPAMSTADIALRTDPKYLEISKRFHANPQEFHDAFARAWFKLTHRDMGPKTRYQGPWIPQEELLWQDPIPAVDHALIDAADIAALKGKILASGLPISQLVYVAWSSASTFRGSDKRGGANGARIRLEPAKQWDVNQPAKLTRVLDIYETIQKDFNASASGGKKVSIADLIVLGGVAAIEAAAKKGGFDIAVPFTPGRMDASQEQTDAHSYAVLEPQADGFRNYQKTTYSKPAEQLLVDKAQLLGLTAPEMTVLVGGLRVLGANYAGTKHGVFTDRPETLSTDFFVNLLSMDTTWAPLAGSSEVFEGRDRATGDVKYTATRADLIFGSNSELRAVAEVYGQSDNAEKFVHDFVAAWNKVMNADRFDLA
;
A
#
# COMPACT_ATOMS: atom_id res chain seq x y z
N MET A 1 -16.66 -68.88 -2.09
CA MET A 1 -16.73 -68.36 -0.72
C MET A 1 -17.53 -67.07 -0.73
N ARG A 2 -18.50 -66.93 0.16
CA ARG A 2 -19.63 -66.03 0.05
C ARG A 2 -19.26 -64.52 0.20
N CYS A 3 -19.68 -63.69 -0.78
CA CYS A 3 -19.80 -62.25 -0.65
C CYS A 3 -20.82 -61.88 0.41
N ARG A 4 -20.44 -61.11 1.43
CA ARG A 4 -21.39 -60.39 2.28
C ARG A 4 -21.70 -59.03 1.66
N ARG A 5 -22.96 -58.80 1.37
CA ARG A 5 -23.53 -57.49 1.01
C ARG A 5 -23.48 -56.61 2.26
N VAL A 6 -22.95 -55.40 2.13
CA VAL A 6 -23.06 -54.34 3.10
C VAL A 6 -24.21 -53.45 2.63
N HIS A 7 -25.21 -53.26 3.47
CA HIS A 7 -26.33 -52.34 3.24
C HIS A 7 -25.90 -50.90 3.39
N PRO A 8 -26.47 -49.95 2.60
CA PRO A 8 -26.25 -48.53 2.80
C PRO A 8 -26.98 -48.01 4.05
N PRO A 9 -26.45 -47.02 4.76
CA PRO A 9 -27.15 -46.43 5.89
C PRO A 9 -28.34 -45.60 5.42
N THR A 10 -29.41 -45.75 6.12
CA THR A 10 -30.70 -45.06 6.02
C THR A 10 -30.55 -43.55 6.16
N THR A 11 -31.21 -42.84 5.26
CA THR A 11 -31.54 -41.40 5.29
C THR A 11 -32.03 -40.97 6.66
N ARG A 12 -31.36 -39.99 7.26
CA ARG A 12 -31.91 -39.21 8.37
C ARG A 12 -32.56 -37.94 7.80
N ASP A 13 -33.80 -37.77 8.18
CA ASP A 13 -34.69 -36.65 7.96
C ASP A 13 -34.08 -35.31 8.40
N PRO A 14 -34.14 -34.24 7.61
CA PRO A 14 -33.72 -32.90 8.00
C PRO A 14 -34.92 -32.04 8.43
N GLU A 15 -35.66 -32.46 9.43
CA GLU A 15 -36.62 -31.58 10.10
C GLU A 15 -36.33 -31.54 11.61
N ARG A 16 -35.36 -30.74 11.98
CA ARG A 16 -35.35 -30.05 13.26
C ARG A 16 -35.28 -28.56 13.01
N THR A 17 -36.46 -27.98 12.94
CA THR A 17 -36.72 -26.56 13.11
C THR A 17 -35.92 -26.02 14.29
N MET A 18 -34.91 -25.19 14.04
CA MET A 18 -34.42 -24.31 15.07
C MET A 18 -35.48 -23.23 15.28
N GLU A 19 -36.11 -23.30 16.43
CA GLU A 19 -36.95 -22.22 16.93
C GLU A 19 -36.15 -20.93 16.95
N GLY A 20 -36.70 -19.91 16.30
CA GLY A 20 -36.13 -18.60 16.22
C GLY A 20 -35.95 -17.99 17.61
N HIS A 21 -34.73 -17.67 17.95
CA HIS A 21 -34.51 -16.63 18.93
C HIS A 21 -34.75 -15.28 18.26
N SER A 22 -35.80 -14.64 18.75
CA SER A 22 -36.18 -13.26 18.45
C SER A 22 -34.93 -12.36 18.36
N ALA A 23 -34.94 -11.50 17.32
CA ALA A 23 -34.03 -10.38 17.20
C ALA A 23 -33.99 -9.57 18.50
N GLY A 24 -33.04 -9.86 19.33
CA GLY A 24 -32.65 -9.02 20.46
C GLY A 24 -31.91 -7.83 19.91
N THR A 25 -32.47 -6.68 20.13
CA THR A 25 -31.87 -5.35 19.98
C THR A 25 -30.38 -5.36 20.23
N GLY A 26 -29.63 -4.73 19.32
CA GLY A 26 -28.19 -4.64 19.21
C GLY A 26 -27.43 -4.73 20.53
N GLY A 27 -26.62 -5.76 20.64
CA GLY A 27 -25.69 -5.94 21.73
C GLY A 27 -24.65 -4.86 21.71
N LYS A 28 -24.84 -3.84 22.52
CA LYS A 28 -23.84 -2.82 22.79
C LYS A 28 -22.66 -3.50 23.48
N CYS A 29 -21.46 -3.28 22.94
CA CYS A 29 -20.23 -3.73 23.57
C CYS A 29 -20.20 -3.27 25.04
N PRO A 30 -20.01 -4.15 26.03
CA PRO A 30 -20.04 -3.78 27.45
C PRO A 30 -19.02 -2.71 27.84
N VAL A 31 -18.00 -2.49 27.00
CA VAL A 31 -16.93 -1.50 27.22
C VAL A 31 -17.34 -0.09 26.77
N MET A 32 -18.41 0.05 25.99
CA MET A 32 -18.84 1.34 25.41
C MET A 32 -19.90 2.07 26.24
N HIS A 33 -20.28 1.58 27.39
CA HIS A 33 -21.27 2.24 28.26
C HIS A 33 -20.68 2.54 29.63
N GLY A 34 -20.63 3.85 29.91
CA GLY A 34 -20.12 4.44 31.12
C GLY A 34 -20.70 3.85 32.38
N ALA A 35 -19.89 3.89 33.47
CA ALA A 35 -20.18 3.63 34.84
C ALA A 35 -21.10 2.41 35.08
N ALA A 36 -20.65 1.26 34.64
CA ALA A 36 -21.26 0.02 35.07
C ALA A 36 -20.53 -0.51 36.31
N ALA A 37 -21.31 -0.85 37.32
CA ALA A 37 -20.86 -1.71 38.39
C ALA A 37 -20.00 -2.86 37.87
N ALA A 38 -18.92 -3.19 38.58
CA ALA A 38 -18.08 -4.33 38.26
C ALA A 38 -18.97 -5.59 38.11
N HIS A 39 -19.28 -5.95 36.89
CA HIS A 39 -19.95 -7.20 36.60
C HIS A 39 -18.91 -8.31 36.73
N ALA A 40 -18.92 -8.96 37.90
CA ALA A 40 -18.29 -10.26 38.01
C ALA A 40 -18.86 -11.14 36.89
N THR A 41 -18.02 -11.66 36.02
CA THR A 41 -18.43 -12.64 35.01
C THR A 41 -19.01 -13.84 35.77
N PRO A 42 -20.28 -14.23 35.56
CA PRO A 42 -20.84 -15.37 36.25
C PRO A 42 -19.96 -16.60 36.02
N ALA A 43 -19.63 -17.31 37.09
CA ALA A 43 -18.95 -18.58 36.96
C ALA A 43 -19.77 -19.51 36.06
N GLY A 44 -19.20 -19.96 34.95
CA GLY A 44 -19.89 -20.78 33.95
C GLY A 44 -20.31 -20.10 32.66
N ALA A 45 -20.26 -18.74 32.56
CA ALA A 45 -20.42 -18.01 31.33
C ALA A 45 -19.03 -17.71 30.68
N GLY A 46 -18.18 -18.73 30.58
CA GLY A 46 -16.83 -18.62 30.01
C GLY A 46 -16.89 -18.15 28.55
N ARG A 47 -16.16 -17.08 28.23
CA ARG A 47 -15.91 -16.69 26.85
C ARG A 47 -14.97 -17.70 26.20
N THR A 48 -15.14 -17.92 24.92
CA THR A 48 -14.21 -18.71 24.10
C THR A 48 -13.11 -17.82 23.56
N ASN A 49 -12.01 -18.39 23.06
CA ASN A 49 -10.96 -17.61 22.40
C ASN A 49 -11.51 -16.76 21.25
N ARG A 50 -12.59 -17.19 20.59
CA ARG A 50 -13.25 -16.43 19.52
C ARG A 50 -13.88 -15.13 19.99
N ASP A 51 -14.21 -15.00 21.29
CA ASP A 51 -14.89 -13.81 21.82
C ASP A 51 -13.94 -12.60 21.94
N TRP A 52 -12.65 -12.82 22.07
CA TRP A 52 -11.66 -11.72 22.20
C TRP A 52 -10.48 -11.81 21.23
N TRP A 53 -9.98 -13.00 20.87
CA TRP A 53 -8.78 -13.16 20.05
C TRP A 53 -8.86 -12.46 18.70
N PRO A 54 -9.96 -12.59 17.88
CA PRO A 54 -10.07 -11.89 16.61
C PRO A 54 -10.20 -10.37 16.72
N ASN A 55 -10.58 -9.87 17.92
CA ASN A 55 -10.77 -8.45 18.18
C ASN A 55 -9.59 -7.82 18.93
N ALA A 56 -8.53 -8.56 19.20
CA ALA A 56 -7.30 -8.02 19.78
C ALA A 56 -6.58 -7.12 18.76
N LEU A 57 -5.84 -6.11 19.27
CA LEU A 57 -4.99 -5.30 18.41
C LEU A 57 -4.02 -6.20 17.63
N ASN A 58 -4.00 -6.08 16.30
CA ASN A 58 -3.15 -6.89 15.42
C ASN A 58 -1.69 -6.39 15.46
N VAL A 59 -0.96 -6.74 16.52
CA VAL A 59 0.49 -6.47 16.61
C VAL A 59 1.28 -7.38 15.66
N GLY A 60 0.68 -8.47 15.20
CA GLY A 60 1.28 -9.43 14.27
C GLY A 60 1.71 -8.80 12.94
N ILE A 61 1.03 -7.74 12.49
CA ILE A 61 1.41 -7.00 11.27
C ILE A 61 2.84 -6.45 11.31
N LEU A 62 3.39 -6.19 12.50
CA LEU A 62 4.77 -5.73 12.68
C LEU A 62 5.83 -6.85 12.50
N ARG A 63 5.41 -8.08 12.26
CA ARG A 63 6.27 -9.25 12.04
C ARG A 63 6.13 -9.85 10.64
N GLN A 64 5.23 -9.32 9.83
CA GLN A 64 5.05 -9.82 8.47
C GLN A 64 6.33 -9.62 7.65
N HIS A 65 6.57 -10.51 6.70
CA HIS A 65 7.77 -10.55 5.87
C HIS A 65 9.08 -10.66 6.67
N SER A 66 9.00 -11.25 7.85
CA SER A 66 10.19 -11.48 8.69
C SER A 66 11.12 -12.54 8.10
N SER A 67 12.36 -12.60 8.63
CA SER A 67 13.32 -13.63 8.22
C SER A 67 12.83 -15.06 8.50
N LEU A 68 11.83 -15.24 9.37
CA LEU A 68 11.27 -16.56 9.68
C LEU A 68 10.37 -17.10 8.58
N SER A 69 9.72 -16.23 7.81
CA SER A 69 8.91 -16.61 6.64
C SER A 69 9.69 -16.59 5.32
N ASN A 70 10.92 -16.07 5.33
CA ASN A 70 11.75 -15.97 4.14
C ASN A 70 12.52 -17.29 3.88
N PRO A 71 12.22 -18.04 2.78
CA PRO A 71 12.94 -19.27 2.44
C PRO A 71 14.34 -19.03 1.90
N LEU A 72 14.76 -17.78 1.68
CA LEU A 72 16.04 -17.38 1.09
C LEU A 72 16.85 -16.49 2.05
N PRO A 73 17.25 -16.98 3.23
CA PRO A 73 17.95 -16.16 4.22
C PRO A 73 19.30 -15.67 3.65
N GLY A 74 19.55 -14.35 3.79
CA GLY A 74 20.77 -13.72 3.29
C GLY A 74 20.85 -13.54 1.76
N TYR A 75 19.81 -13.92 1.04
CA TYR A 75 19.69 -13.63 -0.39
C TYR A 75 19.50 -12.15 -0.65
N LYS A 76 20.26 -11.63 -1.64
CA LYS A 76 20.11 -10.25 -2.13
C LYS A 76 19.71 -10.29 -3.59
N TYR A 77 18.50 -9.87 -3.89
CA TYR A 77 17.97 -9.88 -5.25
C TYR A 77 18.80 -9.01 -6.20
N SER A 78 19.24 -7.86 -5.75
CA SER A 78 20.10 -6.95 -6.53
C SER A 78 21.41 -7.59 -7.01
N GLU A 79 21.98 -8.51 -6.22
CA GLU A 79 23.19 -9.24 -6.61
C GLU A 79 22.88 -10.41 -7.54
N ALA A 80 21.78 -11.12 -7.31
CA ALA A 80 21.36 -12.21 -8.18
C ALA A 80 20.98 -11.73 -9.58
N LEU A 81 20.33 -10.58 -9.66
CA LEU A 81 19.92 -9.94 -10.90
C LEU A 81 21.10 -9.62 -11.83
N LYS A 82 22.27 -9.27 -11.29
CA LYS A 82 23.51 -9.04 -12.08
C LYS A 82 23.94 -10.27 -12.88
N GLN A 83 23.45 -11.47 -12.51
CA GLN A 83 23.76 -12.73 -13.20
C GLN A 83 22.66 -13.11 -14.22
N LEU A 84 21.63 -12.30 -14.38
CA LEU A 84 20.53 -12.55 -15.31
C LEU A 84 20.97 -12.23 -16.73
N ASP A 85 20.79 -13.20 -17.64
CA ASP A 85 20.85 -12.94 -19.06
C ASP A 85 19.50 -12.36 -19.52
N VAL A 86 19.46 -11.03 -19.58
CA VAL A 86 18.25 -10.25 -19.84
C VAL A 86 17.75 -10.46 -21.27
N ASP A 87 18.67 -10.61 -22.23
CA ASP A 87 18.32 -10.80 -23.63
C ASP A 87 17.74 -12.21 -23.86
N ALA A 88 18.31 -13.21 -23.23
CA ALA A 88 17.77 -14.57 -23.27
C ALA A 88 16.39 -14.65 -22.59
N LEU A 89 16.20 -14.00 -21.45
CA LEU A 89 14.90 -13.91 -20.79
C LEU A 89 13.85 -13.26 -21.68
N LYS A 90 14.20 -12.13 -22.32
CA LYS A 90 13.31 -11.44 -23.26
C LYS A 90 12.95 -12.30 -24.45
N ALA A 91 13.92 -13.04 -25.02
CA ALA A 91 13.67 -13.97 -26.13
C ALA A 91 12.70 -15.10 -25.73
N ASP A 92 12.86 -15.69 -24.54
CA ASP A 92 11.93 -16.69 -24.03
C ASP A 92 10.52 -16.14 -23.83
N LEU A 93 10.40 -14.92 -23.29
CA LEU A 93 9.11 -14.23 -23.14
C LEU A 93 8.46 -13.95 -24.49
N VAL A 94 9.22 -13.51 -25.51
CA VAL A 94 8.71 -13.32 -26.88
C VAL A 94 8.18 -14.64 -27.44
N ALA A 95 8.93 -15.73 -27.27
CA ALA A 95 8.49 -17.04 -27.73
C ALA A 95 7.21 -17.52 -27.05
N LEU A 96 7.06 -17.26 -25.74
CA LEU A 96 5.88 -17.62 -24.99
C LEU A 96 4.61 -16.90 -25.47
N GLN A 97 4.73 -15.67 -25.98
CA GLN A 97 3.55 -14.87 -26.37
C GLN A 97 2.65 -15.59 -27.40
N THR A 98 3.24 -16.37 -28.29
CA THR A 98 2.51 -17.08 -29.36
C THR A 98 2.53 -18.61 -29.22
N ASP A 99 3.07 -19.15 -28.14
CA ASP A 99 3.10 -20.58 -27.84
C ASP A 99 1.83 -21.00 -27.09
N SER A 100 0.69 -21.01 -27.80
CA SER A 100 -0.62 -21.32 -27.23
C SER A 100 -0.68 -22.75 -26.68
N LYS A 101 -1.07 -22.89 -25.43
CA LYS A 101 -1.15 -24.18 -24.70
C LYS A 101 -2.56 -24.77 -24.74
N ASP A 102 -2.69 -26.05 -25.03
CA ASP A 102 -3.98 -26.75 -25.05
C ASP A 102 -4.73 -26.68 -23.72
N TRP A 103 -3.99 -26.61 -22.60
CA TRP A 103 -4.60 -26.51 -21.28
C TRP A 103 -5.16 -25.12 -20.97
N TRP A 104 -4.69 -24.04 -21.65
CA TRP A 104 -5.20 -22.68 -21.62
C TRP A 104 -4.91 -21.98 -22.95
N PRO A 105 -5.76 -22.13 -23.98
CA PRO A 105 -5.53 -21.56 -25.29
C PRO A 105 -5.50 -20.03 -25.28
N ALA A 106 -4.58 -19.44 -26.03
CA ALA A 106 -4.43 -18.01 -26.19
C ALA A 106 -5.54 -17.43 -27.07
N ASP A 107 -6.17 -16.35 -26.65
CA ASP A 107 -7.07 -15.58 -27.50
C ASP A 107 -6.31 -14.98 -28.68
N TYR A 108 -6.87 -15.07 -29.86
CA TYR A 108 -6.22 -14.62 -31.11
C TYR A 108 -4.83 -15.24 -31.33
N GLY A 109 -4.50 -16.33 -30.63
CA GLY A 109 -3.19 -16.99 -30.68
C GLY A 109 -2.06 -16.22 -29.96
N HIS A 110 -2.37 -15.26 -29.08
CA HIS A 110 -1.37 -14.40 -28.42
C HIS A 110 -1.69 -14.14 -26.94
N TYR A 111 -0.75 -14.45 -26.03
CA TYR A 111 -0.92 -14.26 -24.60
C TYR A 111 -0.68 -12.81 -24.10
N GLY A 112 -0.17 -11.92 -24.95
CA GLY A 112 0.14 -10.54 -24.56
C GLY A 112 -0.97 -9.84 -23.80
N PRO A 113 -2.22 -9.81 -24.31
CA PRO A 113 -3.33 -9.19 -23.60
C PRO A 113 -3.57 -9.80 -22.20
N PHE A 114 -3.37 -11.09 -22.04
CA PHE A 114 -3.53 -11.79 -20.76
C PHE A 114 -2.45 -11.40 -19.74
N PHE A 115 -1.19 -11.23 -20.19
CA PHE A 115 -0.12 -10.73 -19.33
C PHE A 115 -0.24 -9.24 -19.05
N VAL A 116 -0.73 -8.42 -19.99
CA VAL A 116 -1.05 -7.00 -19.74
C VAL A 116 -2.10 -6.90 -18.63
N ARG A 117 -3.17 -7.69 -18.70
CA ARG A 117 -4.18 -7.71 -17.63
C ARG A 117 -3.58 -8.16 -16.29
N MET A 118 -2.72 -9.19 -16.27
CA MET A 118 -2.05 -9.63 -15.04
C MET A 118 -1.19 -8.54 -14.41
N ALA A 119 -0.40 -7.84 -15.21
CA ALA A 119 0.45 -6.73 -14.73
C ALA A 119 -0.39 -5.54 -14.24
N TRP A 120 -1.45 -5.18 -14.98
CA TRP A 120 -2.41 -4.18 -14.56
C TRP A 120 -3.01 -4.50 -13.20
N HIS A 121 -3.49 -5.72 -13.01
CA HIS A 121 -4.11 -6.18 -11.77
C HIS A 121 -3.12 -6.40 -10.62
N SER A 122 -1.82 -6.52 -10.91
CA SER A 122 -0.77 -6.44 -9.88
C SER A 122 -0.54 -5.00 -9.45
N ALA A 123 -0.36 -4.08 -10.41
CA ALA A 123 0.01 -2.69 -10.17
C ALA A 123 -1.18 -1.83 -9.69
N GLY A 124 -2.38 -2.10 -10.19
CA GLY A 124 -3.60 -1.33 -9.89
C GLY A 124 -4.15 -1.46 -8.48
N THR A 125 -3.55 -2.30 -7.65
CA THR A 125 -3.85 -2.37 -6.20
C THR A 125 -3.17 -1.26 -5.39
N TYR A 126 -2.29 -0.48 -5.98
CA TYR A 126 -1.58 0.61 -5.30
C TYR A 126 -2.55 1.67 -4.75
N ARG A 127 -2.29 2.13 -3.53
CA ARG A 127 -3.07 3.17 -2.84
C ARG A 127 -2.15 4.34 -2.46
N THR A 128 -2.51 5.55 -2.89
CA THR A 128 -1.72 6.76 -2.57
C THR A 128 -1.68 7.08 -1.09
N ALA A 129 -2.77 6.79 -0.35
CA ALA A 129 -2.92 7.21 1.03
C ALA A 129 -1.89 6.56 1.98
N ASP A 130 -1.54 5.28 1.75
CA ASP A 130 -0.56 4.55 2.56
C ASP A 130 0.55 3.86 1.75
N GLY A 131 0.52 3.99 0.42
CA GLY A 131 1.52 3.42 -0.47
C GLY A 131 1.49 1.89 -0.59
N ARG A 132 0.53 1.21 0.04
CA ARG A 132 0.39 -0.25 -0.04
C ARG A 132 -0.22 -0.68 -1.36
N GLY A 133 -0.17 -1.99 -1.61
CA GLY A 133 -0.52 -2.57 -2.90
C GLY A 133 0.58 -2.36 -3.93
N GLY A 134 0.20 -2.43 -5.21
CA GLY A 134 1.14 -2.24 -6.32
C GLY A 134 1.87 -3.51 -6.74
N ALA A 135 2.83 -3.33 -7.66
CA ALA A 135 3.54 -4.42 -8.30
C ALA A 135 4.82 -4.86 -7.55
N GLY A 136 5.21 -4.12 -6.50
CA GLY A 136 6.56 -4.13 -5.92
C GLY A 136 7.01 -5.43 -5.25
N SER A 137 6.10 -6.36 -4.93
CA SER A 137 6.44 -7.54 -4.12
C SER A 137 5.77 -8.85 -4.57
N GLY A 138 5.03 -8.84 -5.70
CA GLY A 138 4.40 -10.03 -6.26
C GLY A 138 3.26 -10.60 -5.42
N THR A 139 2.55 -9.77 -4.68
CA THR A 139 1.47 -10.12 -3.74
C THR A 139 0.24 -10.74 -4.43
N GLN A 140 0.06 -10.57 -5.74
CA GLN A 140 -1.01 -11.24 -6.50
C GLN A 140 -0.95 -12.77 -6.41
N ARG A 141 0.17 -13.35 -5.96
CA ARG A 141 0.31 -14.80 -5.72
C ARG A 141 -0.44 -15.29 -4.49
N PHE A 142 -0.83 -14.39 -3.59
CA PHE A 142 -1.34 -14.71 -2.25
C PHE A 142 -2.78 -14.25 -2.04
N ALA A 143 -3.45 -14.90 -1.08
CA ALA A 143 -4.72 -14.43 -0.57
C ALA A 143 -4.58 -12.99 0.03
N PRO A 144 -5.63 -12.16 -0.07
CA PRO A 144 -6.89 -12.39 -0.75
C PRO A 144 -6.84 -12.11 -2.25
N LEU A 145 -5.76 -11.46 -2.75
CA LEU A 145 -5.65 -10.93 -4.11
C LEU A 145 -5.76 -12.01 -5.18
N ASN A 146 -5.14 -13.18 -4.96
CA ASN A 146 -5.19 -14.29 -5.92
C ASN A 146 -6.61 -14.84 -6.14
N SER A 147 -7.53 -14.53 -5.23
CA SER A 147 -8.91 -15.05 -5.22
C SER A 147 -9.98 -13.96 -5.37
N TRP A 148 -9.60 -12.71 -5.57
CA TRP A 148 -10.56 -11.67 -5.89
C TRP A 148 -11.30 -11.96 -7.20
N PRO A 149 -12.63 -11.74 -7.29
CA PRO A 149 -13.40 -11.97 -8.51
C PRO A 149 -12.81 -11.28 -9.74
N ASP A 150 -12.28 -10.06 -9.57
CA ASP A 150 -11.65 -9.30 -10.64
C ASP A 150 -10.35 -9.93 -11.16
N ASN A 151 -9.72 -10.81 -10.38
CA ASN A 151 -8.54 -11.58 -10.76
C ASN A 151 -8.87 -12.95 -11.40
N GLY A 152 -10.12 -13.15 -11.81
CA GLY A 152 -10.57 -14.39 -12.44
C GLY A 152 -9.62 -14.87 -13.53
N ASN A 153 -9.21 -16.13 -13.45
CA ASN A 153 -8.28 -16.82 -14.37
C ASN A 153 -6.82 -16.32 -14.41
N LEU A 154 -6.42 -15.30 -13.66
CA LEU A 154 -5.01 -14.85 -13.64
C LEU A 154 -4.07 -15.86 -12.97
N ASP A 155 -4.57 -16.81 -12.22
CA ASP A 155 -3.82 -18.00 -11.78
C ASP A 155 -3.20 -18.77 -12.96
N LYS A 156 -3.92 -18.86 -14.11
CA LYS A 156 -3.41 -19.48 -15.34
C LYS A 156 -2.31 -18.62 -15.97
N ALA A 157 -2.42 -17.29 -15.97
CA ALA A 157 -1.35 -16.40 -16.46
C ALA A 157 -0.05 -16.63 -15.69
N ARG A 158 -0.11 -16.68 -14.36
CA ARG A 158 1.05 -17.00 -13.52
C ARG A 158 1.61 -18.40 -13.81
N ARG A 159 0.75 -19.38 -14.05
CA ARG A 159 1.18 -20.76 -14.34
C ARG A 159 1.84 -20.89 -15.73
N LEU A 160 1.42 -20.08 -16.71
CA LEU A 160 2.08 -19.97 -18.02
C LEU A 160 3.53 -19.45 -17.90
N LEU A 161 3.81 -18.59 -16.94
CA LEU A 161 5.16 -18.05 -16.69
C LEU A 161 6.06 -19.02 -15.90
N TRP A 162 5.50 -20.07 -15.28
CA TRP A 162 6.28 -20.97 -14.42
C TRP A 162 7.52 -21.59 -15.12
N PRO A 163 7.47 -22.07 -16.37
CA PRO A 163 8.66 -22.62 -17.03
C PRO A 163 9.80 -21.61 -17.17
N ILE A 164 9.47 -20.33 -17.40
CA ILE A 164 10.46 -19.24 -17.45
C ILE A 164 11.01 -18.98 -16.06
N LYS A 165 10.15 -18.84 -15.05
CA LYS A 165 10.56 -18.66 -13.67
C LYS A 165 11.46 -19.81 -13.20
N GLN A 166 11.12 -21.05 -13.54
CA GLN A 166 11.92 -22.23 -13.24
C GLN A 166 13.30 -22.18 -13.90
N LYS A 167 13.37 -21.75 -15.17
CA LYS A 167 14.63 -21.66 -15.93
C LYS A 167 15.59 -20.61 -15.35
N TYR A 168 15.09 -19.43 -15.00
CA TYR A 168 15.91 -18.32 -14.52
C TYR A 168 16.05 -18.30 -12.99
N GLY A 169 15.20 -19.02 -12.26
CA GLY A 169 15.27 -19.20 -10.81
C GLY A 169 15.22 -17.89 -10.04
N ASN A 170 16.12 -17.76 -9.08
CA ASN A 170 16.18 -16.57 -8.22
C ASN A 170 16.79 -15.32 -8.89
N LYS A 171 17.28 -15.43 -10.13
CA LYS A 171 17.81 -14.27 -10.88
C LYS A 171 16.71 -13.30 -11.34
N ILE A 172 15.45 -13.72 -11.32
CA ILE A 172 14.28 -12.89 -11.60
C ILE A 172 13.23 -13.12 -10.54
N SER A 173 12.68 -12.05 -9.94
CA SER A 173 11.53 -12.14 -9.05
C SER A 173 10.24 -12.41 -9.83
N TRP A 174 9.21 -12.92 -9.17
CA TRP A 174 7.87 -12.98 -9.75
C TRP A 174 7.32 -11.58 -10.02
N ALA A 175 7.58 -10.64 -9.11
CA ALA A 175 7.14 -9.26 -9.24
C ALA A 175 7.66 -8.61 -10.52
N ASP A 176 8.96 -8.72 -10.80
CA ASP A 176 9.56 -8.20 -12.04
C ASP A 176 9.08 -9.00 -13.27
N LEU A 177 8.93 -10.31 -13.16
CA LEU A 177 8.50 -11.16 -14.26
C LEU A 177 7.08 -10.85 -14.73
N PHE A 178 6.15 -10.52 -13.80
CA PHE A 178 4.79 -10.14 -14.16
C PHE A 178 4.76 -8.89 -15.04
N ILE A 179 5.51 -7.86 -14.66
CA ILE A 179 5.55 -6.60 -15.40
C ILE A 179 6.30 -6.77 -16.73
N LEU A 180 7.45 -7.43 -16.72
CA LEU A 180 8.24 -7.65 -17.92
C LEU A 180 7.49 -8.49 -18.97
N ALA A 181 6.72 -9.51 -18.54
CA ALA A 181 5.92 -10.30 -19.46
C ALA A 181 4.85 -9.47 -20.19
N ALA A 182 4.28 -8.48 -19.52
CA ALA A 182 3.33 -7.56 -20.13
C ALA A 182 4.01 -6.58 -21.09
N ASP A 183 5.15 -6.00 -20.70
CA ASP A 183 5.91 -5.08 -21.56
C ASP A 183 6.35 -5.77 -22.84
N VAL A 184 6.92 -6.99 -22.73
CA VAL A 184 7.30 -7.80 -23.90
C VAL A 184 6.06 -8.16 -24.75
N GLY A 185 4.93 -8.49 -24.10
CA GLY A 185 3.66 -8.72 -24.78
C GLY A 185 3.23 -7.51 -25.61
N MET A 186 3.25 -6.31 -25.04
CA MET A 186 2.94 -5.08 -25.75
C MET A 186 3.91 -4.78 -26.89
N GLU A 187 5.23 -4.99 -26.67
CA GLU A 187 6.23 -4.82 -27.73
C GLU A 187 5.95 -5.74 -28.93
N THR A 188 5.61 -7.01 -28.69
CA THR A 188 5.30 -7.97 -29.77
C THR A 188 4.00 -7.64 -30.51
N MET A 189 3.12 -6.84 -29.90
CA MET A 189 1.91 -6.29 -30.51
C MET A 189 2.12 -4.89 -31.12
N GLY A 190 3.38 -4.39 -31.17
CA GLY A 190 3.74 -3.14 -31.84
C GLY A 190 3.74 -1.88 -30.97
N PHE A 191 3.53 -1.99 -29.67
CA PHE A 191 3.66 -0.88 -28.73
C PHE A 191 5.09 -0.75 -28.21
N LYS A 192 5.58 0.46 -28.06
CA LYS A 192 6.89 0.74 -27.47
C LYS A 192 6.72 1.31 -26.05
N PRO A 193 7.00 0.55 -24.97
CA PRO A 193 6.97 1.05 -23.61
C PRO A 193 7.94 2.22 -23.40
N PHE A 194 7.65 3.09 -22.45
CA PHE A 194 8.54 4.19 -22.04
C PHE A 194 9.86 3.69 -21.46
N GLY A 195 9.82 2.57 -20.78
CA GLY A 195 10.96 1.86 -20.22
C GLY A 195 10.54 0.80 -19.21
N PHE A 196 11.54 0.15 -18.63
CA PHE A 196 11.35 -0.87 -17.59
C PHE A 196 12.55 -0.88 -16.63
N SER A 197 12.28 -1.08 -15.35
CA SER A 197 13.31 -1.37 -14.36
C SER A 197 13.01 -2.66 -13.64
N PHE A 198 14.06 -3.44 -13.40
CA PHE A 198 14.08 -4.48 -12.38
C PHE A 198 14.27 -3.87 -10.99
N GLY A 199 14.09 -4.67 -9.94
CA GLY A 199 14.36 -4.29 -8.54
C GLY A 199 13.19 -4.52 -7.60
N ARG A 200 12.09 -5.14 -8.05
CA ARG A 200 10.97 -5.57 -7.22
C ARG A 200 11.32 -6.91 -6.56
N GLU A 201 11.30 -6.93 -5.24
CA GLU A 201 11.65 -8.12 -4.46
C GLU A 201 10.40 -8.92 -4.08
N ASP A 202 10.46 -10.25 -4.22
CA ASP A 202 9.36 -11.13 -3.85
C ASP A 202 9.19 -11.22 -2.33
N VAL A 203 7.94 -11.17 -1.87
CA VAL A 203 7.55 -11.63 -0.53
C VAL A 203 7.10 -13.10 -0.57
N PHE A 204 7.08 -13.76 0.59
CA PHE A 204 6.79 -15.20 0.70
C PHE A 204 5.60 -15.52 1.61
N GLU A 205 4.83 -14.51 1.98
CA GLU A 205 3.59 -14.65 2.74
C GLU A 205 2.59 -13.57 2.33
N PRO A 206 1.29 -13.78 2.59
CA PRO A 206 0.26 -12.76 2.36
C PRO A 206 0.57 -11.47 3.11
N GLU A 207 0.29 -10.34 2.49
CA GLU A 207 0.36 -9.05 3.16
C GLU A 207 -0.89 -8.85 4.01
N GLN A 208 -0.68 -8.59 5.31
CA GLN A 208 -1.74 -8.19 6.21
C GLN A 208 -1.97 -6.68 6.10
N ASP A 209 -3.22 -6.28 6.09
CA ASP A 209 -3.62 -4.90 5.95
C ASP A 209 -4.86 -4.64 6.81
N ILE A 210 -4.89 -3.51 7.52
CA ILE A 210 -6.05 -3.11 8.32
C ILE A 210 -7.19 -2.52 7.47
N TYR A 211 -6.93 -2.26 6.18
CA TYR A 211 -7.82 -1.53 5.27
C TYR A 211 -8.25 -2.34 4.04
N TRP A 212 -8.43 -3.67 4.16
CA TRP A 212 -8.98 -4.45 3.05
C TRP A 212 -10.40 -4.04 2.64
N GLY A 213 -11.13 -3.40 3.54
CA GLY A 213 -12.48 -2.91 3.31
C GLY A 213 -13.41 -3.26 4.46
N SER A 214 -14.58 -2.66 4.45
CA SER A 214 -15.60 -2.83 5.50
C SER A 214 -16.64 -3.89 5.17
N GLU A 215 -16.90 -4.19 3.89
CA GLU A 215 -17.82 -5.24 3.46
C GLU A 215 -17.27 -6.64 3.73
N GLY A 216 -18.14 -7.52 4.23
CA GLY A 216 -17.84 -8.95 4.37
C GLY A 216 -18.11 -9.77 3.10
N GLU A 217 -18.59 -9.15 2.03
CA GLU A 217 -18.93 -9.82 0.77
C GLU A 217 -18.16 -9.21 -0.41
N TRP A 218 -17.70 -10.05 -1.32
CA TRP A 218 -17.13 -9.61 -2.58
C TRP A 218 -18.18 -8.88 -3.42
N LEU A 219 -17.79 -7.77 -4.02
CA LEU A 219 -18.63 -6.98 -4.94
C LEU A 219 -19.95 -6.48 -4.31
N ALA A 220 -19.98 -6.34 -2.98
CA ALA A 220 -21.15 -5.81 -2.30
C ALA A 220 -21.52 -4.40 -2.82
N THR A 221 -22.83 -4.17 -3.01
CA THR A 221 -23.32 -2.86 -3.46
C THR A 221 -23.26 -1.81 -2.35
N SER A 222 -23.35 -0.53 -2.73
CA SER A 222 -23.31 0.60 -1.79
C SER A 222 -24.48 0.63 -0.79
N GLU A 223 -25.59 -0.05 -1.08
CA GLU A 223 -26.75 -0.17 -0.21
C GLU A 223 -26.56 -1.17 0.95
N LYS A 224 -25.54 -2.01 0.88
CA LYS A 224 -25.23 -2.97 1.95
C LYS A 224 -24.81 -2.27 3.23
N ALA A 225 -25.24 -2.82 4.36
CA ALA A 225 -24.75 -2.39 5.67
C ALA A 225 -23.24 -2.56 5.75
N ASN A 226 -22.55 -1.57 6.30
CA ASN A 226 -21.08 -1.50 6.36
C ASN A 226 -20.41 -1.41 4.98
N SER A 227 -21.04 -0.80 3.99
CA SER A 227 -20.41 -0.51 2.71
C SER A 227 -19.21 0.44 2.89
N ARG A 228 -18.35 0.50 1.87
CA ARG A 228 -17.16 1.38 1.84
C ARG A 228 -17.48 2.86 1.73
N TYR A 229 -18.74 3.20 1.44
CA TYR A 229 -19.19 4.56 1.19
C TYR A 229 -19.88 5.18 2.39
N THR A 230 -19.73 6.50 2.50
CA THR A 230 -20.55 7.36 3.34
C THR A 230 -21.20 8.45 2.47
N GLY A 231 -22.35 9.00 2.89
CA GLY A 231 -23.01 10.08 2.17
C GLY A 231 -23.25 9.78 0.69
N ASP A 232 -22.88 10.70 -0.19
CA ASP A 232 -23.03 10.60 -1.64
C ASP A 232 -21.90 9.82 -2.33
N ARG A 233 -21.61 8.59 -1.86
CA ARG A 233 -20.55 7.71 -2.36
C ARG A 233 -19.12 8.24 -2.09
N GLU A 234 -18.89 8.76 -0.90
CA GLU A 234 -17.53 9.08 -0.44
C GLU A 234 -16.85 7.80 0.04
N LEU A 235 -15.83 7.36 -0.68
CA LEU A 235 -15.07 6.16 -0.35
C LEU A 235 -14.19 6.39 0.87
N GLU A 236 -14.23 5.48 1.85
CA GLU A 236 -13.39 5.51 3.04
C GLU A 236 -11.89 5.56 2.67
N ASN A 237 -11.12 6.44 3.32
CA ASN A 237 -9.67 6.42 3.23
C ASN A 237 -9.10 5.28 4.10
N PRO A 238 -8.06 4.56 3.65
CA PRO A 238 -7.25 4.73 2.44
C PRO A 238 -7.67 3.85 1.25
N LEU A 239 -8.86 3.25 1.26
CA LEU A 239 -9.31 2.32 0.22
C LEU A 239 -9.13 2.92 -1.19
N ALA A 240 -8.74 2.08 -2.17
CA ALA A 240 -8.58 2.49 -3.55
C ALA A 240 -9.75 2.04 -4.43
N ALA A 241 -10.17 0.78 -4.34
CA ALA A 241 -11.26 0.25 -5.16
C ALA A 241 -12.63 0.56 -4.54
N VAL A 242 -13.58 0.85 -5.40
CA VAL A 242 -14.97 1.22 -5.03
C VAL A 242 -15.80 0.06 -4.49
N GLN A 243 -15.43 -1.18 -4.79
CA GLN A 243 -16.08 -2.39 -4.27
C GLN A 243 -15.02 -3.40 -3.83
N MET A 244 -15.30 -4.15 -2.76
CA MET A 244 -14.43 -5.22 -2.30
C MET A 244 -14.30 -6.30 -3.37
N GLY A 245 -13.04 -6.64 -3.72
CA GLY A 245 -12.74 -7.65 -4.75
C GLY A 245 -12.59 -7.10 -6.17
N LEU A 246 -12.70 -5.79 -6.36
CA LEU A 246 -12.30 -5.08 -7.58
C LEU A 246 -10.89 -4.51 -7.43
N ILE A 247 -10.16 -4.42 -8.54
CA ILE A 247 -8.90 -3.68 -8.63
C ILE A 247 -9.17 -2.18 -8.85
N TYR A 248 -10.23 -1.84 -9.60
CA TYR A 248 -10.61 -0.47 -9.94
C TYR A 248 -12.13 -0.25 -9.86
N VAL A 249 -12.88 -0.37 -10.93
CA VAL A 249 -14.33 -0.08 -10.96
C VAL A 249 -15.14 -1.26 -11.49
N ASN A 250 -16.44 -1.29 -11.17
CA ASN A 250 -17.35 -2.25 -11.75
C ASN A 250 -17.55 -1.94 -13.26
N PRO A 251 -17.17 -2.83 -14.19
CA PRO A 251 -17.26 -2.57 -15.63
C PRO A 251 -18.71 -2.47 -16.14
N GLU A 252 -19.67 -3.01 -15.39
CA GLU A 252 -21.10 -2.84 -15.70
C GLU A 252 -21.65 -1.47 -15.28
N GLY A 253 -20.88 -0.70 -14.52
CA GLY A 253 -21.27 0.56 -13.88
C GLY A 253 -21.44 0.42 -12.37
N PRO A 254 -21.53 1.53 -11.62
CA PRO A 254 -21.69 1.53 -10.17
C PRO A 254 -22.88 0.64 -9.75
N ASP A 255 -22.60 -0.27 -8.81
CA ASP A 255 -23.57 -1.24 -8.28
C ASP A 255 -24.24 -2.12 -9.36
N GLY A 256 -23.60 -2.28 -10.53
CA GLY A 256 -24.12 -3.02 -11.67
C GLY A 256 -25.16 -2.27 -12.50
N VAL A 257 -25.23 -0.94 -12.39
CA VAL A 257 -26.12 -0.08 -13.18
C VAL A 257 -25.36 0.55 -14.33
N ALA A 258 -25.86 0.37 -15.57
CA ALA A 258 -25.21 0.90 -16.77
C ALA A 258 -25.41 2.42 -16.91
N ASP A 259 -24.83 3.19 -15.99
CA ASP A 259 -24.79 4.67 -16.00
C ASP A 259 -23.36 5.14 -16.25
N PRO A 260 -23.03 5.61 -17.49
CA PRO A 260 -21.70 6.08 -17.81
C PRO A 260 -21.23 7.30 -17.02
N MET A 261 -22.14 8.20 -16.60
CA MET A 261 -21.75 9.37 -15.81
C MET A 261 -21.42 9.00 -14.37
N ALA A 262 -22.18 8.09 -13.78
CA ALA A 262 -21.87 7.53 -12.47
C ALA A 262 -20.55 6.72 -12.51
N SER A 263 -20.34 5.94 -13.59
CA SER A 263 -19.09 5.21 -13.81
C SER A 263 -17.89 6.15 -13.93
N ALA A 264 -18.02 7.27 -14.65
CA ALA A 264 -16.95 8.28 -14.76
C ALA A 264 -16.51 8.82 -13.38
N ARG A 265 -17.45 9.01 -12.46
CA ARG A 265 -17.17 9.44 -11.10
C ARG A 265 -16.37 8.37 -10.32
N ASP A 266 -16.81 7.11 -10.36
CA ASP A 266 -16.10 6.00 -9.71
C ASP A 266 -14.71 5.79 -10.31
N ILE A 267 -14.56 5.90 -11.64
CA ILE A 267 -13.27 5.84 -12.34
C ILE A 267 -12.34 6.93 -11.81
N ARG A 268 -12.79 8.18 -11.78
CA ARG A 268 -11.98 9.33 -11.33
C ARG A 268 -11.53 9.15 -9.89
N GLU A 269 -12.42 8.74 -9.00
CA GLU A 269 -12.11 8.47 -7.59
C GLU A 269 -11.05 7.37 -7.47
N THR A 270 -11.26 6.22 -8.08
CA THR A 270 -10.35 5.07 -7.98
C THR A 270 -8.99 5.35 -8.61
N PHE A 271 -8.95 5.95 -9.81
CA PHE A 271 -7.70 6.24 -10.49
C PHE A 271 -6.90 7.35 -9.80
N ALA A 272 -7.57 8.36 -9.22
CA ALA A 272 -6.90 9.35 -8.37
C ALA A 272 -6.22 8.69 -7.16
N ARG A 273 -6.87 7.67 -6.56
CA ARG A 273 -6.28 6.89 -5.46
C ARG A 273 -5.14 5.99 -5.89
N MET A 274 -5.04 5.66 -7.16
CA MET A 274 -3.86 5.03 -7.78
C MET A 274 -2.82 6.05 -8.26
N ALA A 275 -2.99 7.34 -7.94
CA ALA A 275 -2.15 8.45 -8.33
C ALA A 275 -2.25 8.87 -9.81
N MET A 276 -3.33 8.54 -10.51
CA MET A 276 -3.55 8.89 -11.91
C MET A 276 -4.48 10.09 -12.02
N ASN A 277 -4.10 11.06 -12.85
CA ASN A 277 -4.98 12.16 -13.24
C ASN A 277 -5.92 11.75 -14.40
N ASP A 278 -6.80 12.63 -14.85
CA ASP A 278 -7.78 12.33 -15.89
C ASP A 278 -7.11 11.93 -17.23
N GLU A 279 -6.00 12.54 -17.59
CA GLU A 279 -5.26 12.21 -18.83
C GLU A 279 -4.60 10.82 -18.74
N GLU A 280 -3.91 10.53 -17.65
CA GLU A 280 -3.34 9.22 -17.37
C GLU A 280 -4.43 8.14 -17.30
N THR A 281 -5.58 8.46 -16.75
CA THR A 281 -6.75 7.57 -16.64
C THR A 281 -7.27 7.19 -18.03
N VAL A 282 -7.56 8.17 -18.89
CA VAL A 282 -8.02 7.91 -20.27
C VAL A 282 -6.97 7.13 -21.05
N ALA A 283 -5.69 7.49 -20.91
CA ALA A 283 -4.59 6.80 -21.58
C ALA A 283 -4.51 5.33 -21.16
N LEU A 284 -4.63 5.05 -19.85
CA LEU A 284 -4.55 3.68 -19.32
C LEU A 284 -5.76 2.82 -19.72
N VAL A 285 -6.97 3.36 -19.64
CA VAL A 285 -8.18 2.61 -20.03
C VAL A 285 -8.15 2.33 -21.54
N ALA A 286 -7.99 3.35 -22.37
CA ALA A 286 -7.98 3.19 -23.82
C ALA A 286 -6.76 2.36 -24.31
N GLY A 287 -5.58 2.56 -23.71
CA GLY A 287 -4.36 1.82 -24.06
C GLY A 287 -4.46 0.35 -23.68
N GLY A 288 -4.97 0.05 -22.49
CA GLY A 288 -5.21 -1.32 -22.03
C GLY A 288 -6.25 -2.04 -22.89
N HIS A 289 -7.38 -1.38 -23.16
CA HIS A 289 -8.47 -1.92 -23.97
C HIS A 289 -8.20 -1.93 -25.48
N THR A 290 -7.08 -1.39 -25.94
CA THR A 290 -6.57 -1.65 -27.30
C THR A 290 -6.20 -3.14 -27.48
N PHE A 291 -5.96 -3.87 -26.39
CA PHE A 291 -5.53 -5.26 -26.41
C PHE A 291 -6.58 -6.22 -25.83
N GLY A 292 -6.78 -7.36 -26.52
CA GLY A 292 -7.55 -8.49 -26.01
C GLY A 292 -9.07 -8.34 -26.08
N LYS A 293 -9.73 -9.04 -25.17
CA LYS A 293 -11.19 -9.10 -25.09
C LYS A 293 -11.66 -9.35 -23.64
N MET A 294 -12.93 -9.05 -23.39
CA MET A 294 -13.66 -9.47 -22.21
C MET A 294 -14.19 -10.91 -22.39
N HIS A 295 -14.40 -11.65 -21.28
CA HIS A 295 -14.82 -13.05 -21.27
C HIS A 295 -16.09 -13.25 -20.46
N GLY A 296 -17.13 -13.64 -21.15
CA GLY A 296 -18.47 -13.92 -20.59
C GLY A 296 -19.23 -14.91 -21.49
N ALA A 297 -18.55 -15.99 -21.91
CA ALA A 297 -19.08 -16.92 -22.89
C ALA A 297 -20.28 -17.75 -22.40
N GLY A 298 -20.46 -17.90 -21.07
CA GLY A 298 -21.54 -18.70 -20.51
C GLY A 298 -21.89 -18.32 -19.07
N ASP A 299 -22.92 -18.98 -18.54
CA ASP A 299 -23.46 -18.72 -17.21
C ASP A 299 -22.37 -18.72 -16.11
N PRO A 300 -22.22 -17.65 -15.34
CA PRO A 300 -21.26 -17.58 -14.23
C PRO A 300 -21.50 -18.63 -13.15
N ALA A 301 -22.72 -19.14 -12.99
CA ALA A 301 -23.02 -20.23 -12.05
C ALA A 301 -22.31 -21.54 -12.38
N LEU A 302 -21.78 -21.67 -13.61
CA LEU A 302 -20.99 -22.84 -14.04
C LEU A 302 -19.49 -22.69 -13.72
N VAL A 303 -19.06 -21.55 -13.22
CA VAL A 303 -17.68 -21.27 -12.78
C VAL A 303 -17.54 -21.71 -11.33
N GLY A 304 -16.56 -22.58 -11.07
CA GLY A 304 -16.23 -23.08 -9.73
C GLY A 304 -15.51 -22.04 -8.85
N ALA A 305 -15.14 -22.50 -7.66
CA ALA A 305 -14.50 -21.67 -6.65
C ALA A 305 -13.19 -21.03 -7.14
N GLU A 306 -12.85 -19.92 -6.52
CA GLU A 306 -11.57 -19.21 -6.62
C GLU A 306 -10.40 -20.08 -6.11
N PRO A 307 -9.14 -19.73 -6.38
CA PRO A 307 -7.97 -20.54 -6.00
C PRO A 307 -7.92 -20.95 -4.52
N GLU A 308 -8.26 -20.06 -3.60
CA GLU A 308 -8.24 -20.38 -2.15
C GLU A 308 -9.42 -21.26 -1.71
N GLY A 309 -10.53 -21.22 -2.42
CA GLY A 309 -11.71 -22.07 -2.19
C GLY A 309 -11.72 -23.36 -3.01
N ALA A 310 -10.81 -23.51 -3.98
CA ALA A 310 -10.76 -24.68 -4.86
C ALA A 310 -10.23 -25.94 -4.15
N PRO A 311 -10.66 -27.17 -4.57
CA PRO A 311 -10.14 -28.40 -4.02
C PRO A 311 -8.62 -28.53 -4.19
N ILE A 312 -7.97 -29.25 -3.25
CA ILE A 312 -6.51 -29.37 -3.18
C ILE A 312 -5.88 -29.97 -4.44
N GLU A 313 -6.58 -30.86 -5.12
CA GLU A 313 -6.15 -31.47 -6.38
C GLU A 313 -6.10 -30.48 -7.55
N MET A 314 -6.69 -29.30 -7.42
CA MET A 314 -6.55 -28.22 -8.39
C MET A 314 -5.20 -27.49 -8.29
N MET A 315 -4.40 -27.78 -7.28
CA MET A 315 -3.02 -27.29 -7.14
C MET A 315 -2.89 -25.77 -7.21
N GLY A 316 -3.84 -25.04 -6.58
CA GLY A 316 -3.88 -23.58 -6.56
C GLY A 316 -4.42 -22.94 -7.84
N LEU A 317 -5.05 -23.71 -8.73
CA LEU A 317 -5.86 -23.20 -9.82
C LEU A 317 -7.34 -23.16 -9.38
N GLY A 318 -8.00 -22.03 -9.65
CA GLY A 318 -9.42 -21.85 -9.35
C GLY A 318 -10.25 -21.68 -10.62
N TRP A 319 -11.48 -21.26 -10.43
CA TRP A 319 -12.44 -20.89 -11.48
C TRP A 319 -12.59 -21.95 -12.58
N ALA A 320 -12.59 -23.24 -12.16
CA ALA A 320 -12.89 -24.33 -13.08
C ALA A 320 -14.29 -24.14 -13.67
N ASN A 321 -14.40 -24.05 -15.00
CA ASN A 321 -15.66 -23.76 -15.66
C ASN A 321 -16.20 -25.01 -16.36
N SER A 322 -17.43 -25.39 -16.07
CA SER A 322 -18.11 -26.52 -16.68
C SER A 322 -18.88 -26.17 -17.97
N PHE A 323 -18.86 -24.90 -18.39
CA PHE A 323 -19.44 -24.50 -19.67
C PHE A 323 -18.54 -24.93 -20.83
N GLY A 324 -19.04 -25.80 -21.69
CA GLY A 324 -18.29 -26.32 -22.84
C GLY A 324 -16.96 -26.97 -22.44
N THR A 325 -15.83 -26.41 -22.91
CA THR A 325 -14.47 -26.86 -22.53
C THR A 325 -13.94 -26.15 -21.31
N GLY A 326 -14.62 -25.12 -20.81
CA GLY A 326 -14.20 -24.27 -19.69
C GLY A 326 -13.04 -23.33 -20.00
N LYS A 327 -12.56 -23.30 -21.25
CA LYS A 327 -11.38 -22.52 -21.69
C LYS A 327 -11.52 -22.11 -23.15
N GLY A 328 -10.65 -21.23 -23.61
CA GLY A 328 -10.71 -20.68 -24.98
C GLY A 328 -12.04 -19.99 -25.25
N ALA A 329 -12.76 -20.38 -26.30
CA ALA A 329 -14.07 -19.84 -26.65
C ALA A 329 -15.16 -20.02 -25.58
N HIS A 330 -14.91 -20.83 -24.55
CA HIS A 330 -15.84 -21.10 -23.46
C HIS A 330 -15.41 -20.47 -22.12
N THR A 331 -14.53 -19.46 -22.16
CA THR A 331 -14.02 -18.79 -20.96
C THR A 331 -15.04 -17.80 -20.40
N THR A 332 -15.18 -17.77 -19.08
CA THR A 332 -15.92 -16.73 -18.34
C THR A 332 -14.99 -16.16 -17.27
N THR A 333 -14.88 -14.82 -17.19
CA THR A 333 -14.16 -14.07 -16.13
C THR A 333 -15.07 -13.00 -15.53
N SER A 334 -15.09 -11.79 -16.10
CA SER A 334 -15.95 -10.69 -15.66
C SER A 334 -17.42 -10.87 -15.99
N GLY A 335 -17.75 -11.77 -16.89
CA GLY A 335 -19.08 -11.93 -17.43
C GLY A 335 -19.39 -11.03 -18.64
N LEU A 336 -18.67 -9.93 -18.85
CA LEU A 336 -18.76 -9.16 -20.08
C LEU A 336 -18.13 -9.97 -21.22
N GLU A 337 -18.60 -9.79 -22.47
CA GLU A 337 -18.08 -10.53 -23.62
C GLU A 337 -17.83 -9.59 -24.79
N GLY A 338 -16.70 -9.81 -25.50
CA GLY A 338 -16.35 -9.11 -26.72
C GLY A 338 -15.02 -8.32 -26.61
N ALA A 339 -14.50 -7.90 -27.77
CA ALA A 339 -13.31 -7.07 -27.86
C ALA A 339 -13.68 -5.63 -28.25
N TRP A 340 -12.81 -4.71 -27.86
CA TRP A 340 -13.05 -3.27 -28.04
C TRP A 340 -12.64 -2.75 -29.42
N THR A 341 -11.82 -3.50 -30.15
CA THR A 341 -11.20 -3.06 -31.41
C THR A 341 -11.19 -4.18 -32.45
N PRO A 342 -11.14 -3.84 -33.75
CA PRO A 342 -10.98 -4.83 -34.82
C PRO A 342 -9.60 -5.55 -34.82
N ASN A 343 -8.61 -5.00 -34.09
CA ASN A 343 -7.23 -5.51 -34.06
C ASN A 343 -6.75 -5.84 -32.63
N PRO A 344 -7.33 -6.83 -31.93
CA PRO A 344 -7.11 -7.03 -30.49
C PRO A 344 -5.68 -7.42 -30.07
N ILE A 345 -4.79 -7.72 -30.99
CA ILE A 345 -3.37 -8.05 -30.75
C ILE A 345 -2.42 -7.11 -31.50
N LYS A 346 -2.84 -5.88 -31.73
CA LYS A 346 -2.04 -4.85 -32.40
C LYS A 346 -2.24 -3.50 -31.76
N TRP A 347 -1.13 -2.79 -31.51
CA TRP A 347 -1.19 -1.39 -31.12
C TRP A 347 -1.57 -0.51 -32.30
N ASP A 348 -2.72 0.13 -32.24
CA ASP A 348 -3.18 1.15 -33.18
C ASP A 348 -4.24 2.03 -32.52
N ASN A 349 -4.86 2.93 -33.27
CA ASN A 349 -5.90 3.83 -32.75
C ASN A 349 -7.32 3.22 -32.80
N GLY A 350 -7.43 1.93 -33.07
CA GLY A 350 -8.69 1.21 -33.31
C GLY A 350 -9.67 1.26 -32.14
N TYR A 351 -9.20 1.44 -30.90
CA TYR A 351 -10.08 1.63 -29.76
C TYR A 351 -10.93 2.91 -29.89
N PHE A 352 -10.30 4.05 -30.18
CA PHE A 352 -11.04 5.32 -30.35
C PHE A 352 -11.83 5.35 -31.67
N ASP A 353 -11.30 4.77 -32.75
CA ASP A 353 -12.05 4.62 -34.00
C ASP A 353 -13.36 3.87 -33.74
N THR A 354 -13.32 2.82 -32.94
CA THR A 354 -14.50 2.02 -32.58
C THR A 354 -15.41 2.78 -31.61
N LEU A 355 -14.87 3.37 -30.55
CA LEU A 355 -15.64 4.10 -29.55
C LEU A 355 -16.46 5.24 -30.14
N PHE A 356 -15.88 5.97 -31.11
CA PHE A 356 -16.51 7.13 -31.76
C PHE A 356 -17.23 6.78 -33.08
N GLY A 357 -16.89 5.64 -33.69
CA GLY A 357 -17.41 5.22 -34.99
C GLY A 357 -18.82 4.67 -34.96
N TYR A 358 -19.35 4.30 -33.80
CA TYR A 358 -20.67 3.69 -33.65
C TYR A 358 -21.54 4.45 -32.64
N GLU A 359 -22.87 4.28 -32.80
CA GLU A 359 -23.82 4.54 -31.74
C GLU A 359 -24.05 3.25 -30.96
N TRP A 360 -24.16 3.37 -29.63
CA TRP A 360 -24.13 2.26 -28.69
C TRP A 360 -25.45 2.05 -27.98
N GLU A 361 -25.87 0.79 -27.78
CA GLU A 361 -27.02 0.40 -26.97
C GLU A 361 -26.59 -0.64 -25.89
N VAL A 362 -27.25 -0.57 -24.74
CA VAL A 362 -27.05 -1.57 -23.68
C VAL A 362 -27.70 -2.88 -24.09
N THR A 363 -26.96 -3.97 -23.96
CA THR A 363 -27.44 -5.34 -24.15
C THR A 363 -26.84 -6.26 -23.05
N ARG A 364 -27.01 -7.56 -23.22
CA ARG A 364 -26.43 -8.53 -22.30
C ARG A 364 -25.53 -9.51 -23.02
N SER A 365 -24.40 -9.82 -22.36
CA SER A 365 -23.51 -10.91 -22.75
C SER A 365 -24.18 -12.29 -22.60
N PRO A 366 -23.60 -13.36 -23.13
CA PRO A 366 -24.05 -14.73 -22.87
C PRO A 366 -24.05 -15.11 -21.38
N ALA A 367 -23.16 -14.50 -20.58
CA ALA A 367 -23.11 -14.64 -19.12
C ALA A 367 -24.18 -13.82 -18.37
N GLY A 368 -24.92 -12.96 -19.08
CA GLY A 368 -25.97 -12.11 -18.51
C GLY A 368 -25.49 -10.74 -18.03
N ALA A 369 -24.21 -10.42 -18.08
CA ALA A 369 -23.68 -9.13 -17.71
C ALA A 369 -24.04 -8.03 -18.73
N GLN A 370 -24.15 -6.78 -18.27
CA GLN A 370 -24.46 -5.64 -19.15
C GLN A 370 -23.22 -5.26 -19.97
N ILE A 371 -23.39 -5.17 -21.26
CA ILE A 371 -22.41 -4.69 -22.23
C ILE A 371 -23.06 -3.66 -23.16
N TRP A 372 -22.24 -2.89 -23.87
CA TRP A 372 -22.67 -1.98 -24.89
C TRP A 372 -22.23 -2.53 -26.25
N GLU A 373 -23.20 -2.69 -27.16
CA GLU A 373 -22.93 -3.09 -28.56
C GLU A 373 -23.37 -1.99 -29.54
N PRO A 374 -22.80 -1.95 -30.77
CA PRO A 374 -23.26 -1.06 -31.80
C PRO A 374 -24.75 -1.29 -32.17
N THR A 375 -25.50 -0.21 -32.39
CA THR A 375 -26.89 -0.27 -32.85
C THR A 375 -27.00 -0.81 -34.26
N ASP A 376 -26.01 -0.55 -35.14
CA ASP A 376 -25.94 -1.16 -36.48
C ASP A 376 -25.24 -2.53 -36.39
N LYS A 377 -26.06 -3.57 -36.28
CA LYS A 377 -25.60 -4.94 -36.03
C LYS A 377 -24.92 -5.61 -37.23
N GLU A 378 -25.17 -5.18 -38.45
CA GLU A 378 -24.60 -5.76 -39.66
C GLU A 378 -23.29 -5.08 -40.03
N ALA A 379 -23.21 -3.77 -40.07
CA ALA A 379 -22.02 -3.01 -40.41
C ALA A 379 -20.92 -3.13 -39.33
N SER A 380 -21.28 -3.54 -38.12
CA SER A 380 -20.32 -3.68 -37.01
C SER A 380 -19.68 -5.10 -36.85
N LEU A 381 -19.93 -6.03 -37.78
CA LEU A 381 -19.28 -7.35 -37.78
C LEU A 381 -17.83 -7.24 -38.30
N VAL A 382 -16.96 -6.62 -37.51
CA VAL A 382 -15.59 -6.25 -37.92
C VAL A 382 -14.49 -6.94 -37.13
N VAL A 383 -14.79 -7.37 -35.89
CA VAL A 383 -13.79 -7.99 -34.99
C VAL A 383 -13.64 -9.46 -35.34
N PRO A 384 -12.42 -10.02 -35.52
CA PRO A 384 -12.23 -11.46 -35.66
C PRO A 384 -12.68 -12.19 -34.39
N ASP A 385 -13.26 -13.39 -34.52
CA ASP A 385 -13.47 -14.27 -33.37
C ASP A 385 -12.12 -14.74 -32.81
N ALA A 386 -12.01 -14.82 -31.48
CA ALA A 386 -10.74 -15.10 -30.84
C ALA A 386 -10.19 -16.52 -31.09
N HIS A 387 -11.07 -17.48 -31.40
CA HIS A 387 -10.72 -18.91 -31.57
C HIS A 387 -11.19 -19.48 -32.91
N ASP A 388 -11.87 -18.67 -33.76
CA ASP A 388 -12.31 -19.07 -35.10
C ASP A 388 -12.12 -17.89 -36.08
N ALA A 389 -10.93 -17.83 -36.68
CA ALA A 389 -10.55 -16.75 -37.62
C ALA A 389 -11.48 -16.63 -38.86
N SER A 390 -12.33 -17.63 -39.13
CA SER A 390 -13.32 -17.55 -40.21
C SER A 390 -14.55 -16.72 -39.86
N LYS A 391 -14.75 -16.42 -38.58
CA LYS A 391 -15.89 -15.66 -38.06
C LYS A 391 -15.50 -14.24 -37.68
N LYS A 392 -16.48 -13.35 -37.80
CA LYS A 392 -16.43 -12.00 -37.26
C LYS A 392 -17.56 -11.76 -36.28
N VAL A 393 -17.25 -11.00 -35.25
CA VAL A 393 -18.19 -10.60 -34.19
C VAL A 393 -18.23 -9.08 -34.11
N ARG A 394 -19.19 -8.57 -33.36
CA ARG A 394 -19.31 -7.14 -33.07
C ARG A 394 -18.30 -6.75 -31.97
N PRO A 395 -17.79 -5.52 -32.01
CA PRO A 395 -17.08 -4.97 -30.85
C PRO A 395 -18.05 -4.77 -29.68
N ALA A 396 -17.52 -4.79 -28.48
CA ALA A 396 -18.28 -4.51 -27.26
C ALA A 396 -17.53 -3.53 -26.38
N MET A 397 -18.27 -2.66 -25.69
CA MET A 397 -17.76 -1.72 -24.70
C MET A 397 -18.35 -2.04 -23.33
N SER A 398 -17.58 -1.78 -22.27
CA SER A 398 -18.08 -1.72 -20.90
C SER A 398 -18.75 -0.35 -20.64
N THR A 399 -19.47 -0.22 -19.53
CA THR A 399 -20.00 1.08 -19.10
C THR A 399 -18.85 2.06 -18.79
N ALA A 400 -17.73 1.55 -18.32
CA ALA A 400 -16.51 2.36 -18.10
C ALA A 400 -15.93 2.92 -19.41
N ASP A 401 -15.97 2.16 -20.52
CA ASP A 401 -15.53 2.67 -21.84
C ASP A 401 -16.45 3.78 -22.35
N ILE A 402 -17.78 3.58 -22.23
CA ILE A 402 -18.74 4.60 -22.64
C ILE A 402 -18.60 5.88 -21.80
N ALA A 403 -18.16 5.78 -20.55
CA ALA A 403 -17.84 6.94 -19.72
C ALA A 403 -16.78 7.84 -20.37
N LEU A 404 -15.80 7.29 -21.11
CA LEU A 404 -14.75 8.07 -21.78
C LEU A 404 -15.29 8.93 -22.95
N ARG A 405 -16.46 8.59 -23.52
CA ARG A 405 -17.13 9.44 -24.51
C ARG A 405 -18.26 10.28 -23.95
N THR A 406 -18.68 10.04 -22.68
CA THR A 406 -19.85 10.68 -22.08
C THR A 406 -19.47 11.79 -21.09
N ASP A 407 -18.51 11.54 -20.20
CA ASP A 407 -18.00 12.56 -19.28
C ASP A 407 -17.31 13.69 -20.05
N PRO A 408 -17.68 14.96 -19.84
CA PRO A 408 -17.14 16.07 -20.65
C PRO A 408 -15.61 16.18 -20.62
N LYS A 409 -14.98 15.89 -19.46
CA LYS A 409 -13.52 15.99 -19.32
C LYS A 409 -12.81 14.82 -20.01
N TYR A 410 -13.31 13.60 -19.82
CA TYR A 410 -12.77 12.42 -20.50
C TYR A 410 -12.99 12.50 -22.01
N LEU A 411 -14.14 13.01 -22.47
CA LEU A 411 -14.43 13.21 -23.90
C LEU A 411 -13.44 14.17 -24.56
N GLU A 412 -13.08 15.29 -23.90
CA GLU A 412 -12.08 16.22 -24.39
C GLU A 412 -10.74 15.52 -24.64
N ILE A 413 -10.27 14.75 -23.64
CA ILE A 413 -9.01 14.00 -23.72
C ILE A 413 -9.09 12.89 -24.78
N SER A 414 -10.18 12.10 -24.78
CA SER A 414 -10.37 11.01 -25.74
C SER A 414 -10.38 11.49 -27.19
N LYS A 415 -11.05 12.63 -27.48
CA LYS A 415 -11.03 13.24 -28.82
C LYS A 415 -9.65 13.75 -29.22
N ARG A 416 -8.90 14.31 -28.28
CA ARG A 416 -7.53 14.76 -28.51
C ARG A 416 -6.62 13.58 -28.87
N PHE A 417 -6.70 12.48 -28.11
CA PHE A 417 -5.96 11.25 -28.36
C PHE A 417 -6.38 10.57 -29.68
N HIS A 418 -7.68 10.57 -29.99
CA HIS A 418 -8.17 10.07 -31.27
C HIS A 418 -7.57 10.85 -32.45
N ALA A 419 -7.53 12.17 -32.35
CA ALA A 419 -6.95 13.03 -33.39
C ALA A 419 -5.42 12.98 -33.48
N ASN A 420 -4.74 12.57 -32.39
CA ASN A 420 -3.28 12.58 -32.26
C ASN A 420 -2.75 11.24 -31.74
N PRO A 421 -2.66 10.19 -32.57
CA PRO A 421 -2.26 8.86 -32.13
C PRO A 421 -0.88 8.78 -31.46
N GLN A 422 0.08 9.66 -31.85
CA GLN A 422 1.39 9.70 -31.20
C GLN A 422 1.29 10.26 -29.76
N GLU A 423 0.47 11.27 -29.53
CA GLU A 423 0.21 11.81 -28.20
C GLU A 423 -0.43 10.76 -27.29
N PHE A 424 -1.37 9.98 -27.83
CA PHE A 424 -1.94 8.83 -27.13
C PHE A 424 -0.90 7.78 -26.77
N HIS A 425 -0.04 7.42 -27.73
CA HIS A 425 1.06 6.49 -27.48
C HIS A 425 1.95 6.97 -26.33
N ASP A 426 2.39 8.22 -26.37
CA ASP A 426 3.31 8.77 -25.37
C ASP A 426 2.64 8.90 -24.00
N ALA A 427 1.37 9.28 -23.94
CA ALA A 427 0.59 9.35 -22.72
C ALA A 427 0.42 7.96 -22.09
N PHE A 428 0.05 6.94 -22.89
CA PHE A 428 -0.10 5.57 -22.38
C PHE A 428 1.25 4.99 -21.93
N ALA A 429 2.33 5.20 -22.68
CA ALA A 429 3.65 4.71 -22.31
C ALA A 429 4.12 5.27 -20.96
N ARG A 430 3.92 6.57 -20.72
CA ARG A 430 4.28 7.23 -19.45
C ARG A 430 3.36 6.82 -18.30
N ALA A 431 2.06 6.73 -18.54
CA ALA A 431 1.09 6.32 -17.53
C ALA A 431 1.29 4.85 -17.12
N TRP A 432 1.57 3.96 -18.08
CA TRP A 432 1.91 2.55 -17.81
C TRP A 432 3.21 2.42 -17.01
N PHE A 433 4.24 3.18 -17.36
CA PHE A 433 5.48 3.20 -16.60
C PHE A 433 5.25 3.69 -15.16
N LYS A 434 4.49 4.78 -14.99
CA LYS A 434 4.11 5.27 -13.65
C LYS A 434 3.33 4.22 -12.86
N LEU A 435 2.31 3.62 -13.46
CA LEU A 435 1.50 2.57 -12.83
C LEU A 435 2.36 1.43 -12.27
N THR A 436 3.31 0.95 -13.06
CA THR A 436 4.11 -0.25 -12.76
C THR A 436 5.38 0.02 -11.95
N HIS A 437 5.78 1.30 -11.75
CA HIS A 437 7.02 1.67 -11.05
C HIS A 437 6.81 2.59 -9.84
N ARG A 438 5.56 3.00 -9.57
CA ARG A 438 5.27 3.99 -8.56
C ARG A 438 5.64 3.57 -7.13
N ASP A 439 5.60 2.29 -6.85
CA ASP A 439 5.89 1.67 -5.55
C ASP A 439 7.35 1.18 -5.43
N MET A 440 8.21 1.52 -6.39
CA MET A 440 9.62 1.10 -6.38
C MET A 440 10.57 2.07 -5.67
N GLY A 441 10.09 3.26 -5.31
CA GLY A 441 10.92 4.32 -4.74
C GLY A 441 11.71 5.10 -5.78
N PRO A 442 12.80 5.80 -5.38
CA PRO A 442 13.55 6.67 -6.26
C PRO A 442 14.30 5.90 -7.35
N LYS A 443 14.60 6.60 -8.46
CA LYS A 443 15.33 6.04 -9.61
C LYS A 443 16.66 5.39 -9.26
N THR A 444 17.30 5.79 -8.15
CA THR A 444 18.55 5.18 -7.65
C THR A 444 18.43 3.71 -7.27
N ARG A 445 17.20 3.22 -7.06
CA ARG A 445 16.90 1.80 -6.82
C ARG A 445 16.72 0.98 -8.09
N TYR A 446 16.61 1.62 -9.24
CA TYR A 446 16.29 0.98 -10.50
C TYR A 446 17.49 0.21 -11.05
N GLN A 447 17.24 -0.93 -11.66
CA GLN A 447 18.25 -1.83 -12.21
C GLN A 447 17.90 -2.28 -13.63
N GLY A 448 18.92 -2.61 -14.41
CA GLY A 448 18.76 -3.16 -15.76
C GLY A 448 19.02 -2.18 -16.89
N PRO A 449 18.94 -2.65 -18.14
CA PRO A 449 19.36 -1.87 -19.30
C PRO A 449 18.28 -0.95 -19.88
N TRP A 450 17.01 -1.06 -19.46
CA TRP A 450 15.89 -0.36 -20.06
C TRP A 450 15.34 0.79 -19.21
N ILE A 451 16.13 1.24 -18.22
CA ILE A 451 15.77 2.38 -17.37
C ILE A 451 15.71 3.66 -18.23
N PRO A 452 14.61 4.41 -18.19
CA PRO A 452 14.52 5.69 -18.87
C PRO A 452 15.59 6.68 -18.41
N GLN A 453 16.16 7.46 -19.33
CA GLN A 453 17.12 8.51 -18.98
C GLN A 453 16.45 9.66 -18.23
N GLU A 454 15.23 9.98 -18.63
CA GLU A 454 14.42 11.01 -17.99
C GLU A 454 14.07 10.60 -16.55
N GLU A 455 14.25 11.53 -15.62
CA GLU A 455 13.78 11.39 -14.24
C GLU A 455 12.45 12.13 -14.11
N LEU A 456 11.42 11.41 -13.66
CA LEU A 456 10.06 11.94 -13.60
C LEU A 456 9.79 12.55 -12.22
N LEU A 457 9.05 13.66 -12.20
CA LEU A 457 8.82 14.44 -10.97
C LEU A 457 8.17 13.61 -9.84
N TRP A 458 7.27 12.68 -10.18
CA TRP A 458 6.62 11.80 -9.22
C TRP A 458 7.55 10.75 -8.57
N GLN A 459 8.80 10.63 -9.06
CA GLN A 459 9.83 9.76 -8.46
C GLN A 459 10.54 10.44 -7.29
N ASP A 460 10.10 11.62 -6.87
CA ASP A 460 10.67 12.42 -5.78
C ASP A 460 12.20 12.64 -5.95
N PRO A 461 12.67 13.22 -7.08
CA PRO A 461 14.09 13.32 -7.41
C PRO A 461 14.87 14.10 -6.37
N ILE A 462 16.08 13.62 -6.05
CA ILE A 462 17.01 14.26 -5.13
C ILE A 462 18.35 14.43 -5.84
N PRO A 463 19.01 15.61 -5.74
CA PRO A 463 20.33 15.82 -6.34
C PRO A 463 21.34 14.79 -5.86
N ALA A 464 22.20 14.34 -6.77
CA ALA A 464 23.35 13.52 -6.38
C ALA A 464 24.35 14.34 -5.56
N VAL A 465 25.12 13.66 -4.68
CA VAL A 465 26.22 14.29 -3.92
C VAL A 465 27.29 14.77 -4.89
N ASP A 466 27.55 16.09 -4.88
CA ASP A 466 28.47 16.78 -5.78
C ASP A 466 29.73 17.38 -5.04
N HIS A 467 29.90 17.06 -3.78
CA HIS A 467 30.92 17.62 -2.90
C HIS A 467 31.55 16.57 -1.97
N ALA A 468 32.65 16.92 -1.32
CA ALA A 468 33.24 16.09 -0.29
C ALA A 468 32.35 16.07 0.96
N LEU A 469 32.18 14.88 1.55
CA LEU A 469 31.38 14.70 2.77
C LEU A 469 32.14 15.21 4.01
N ILE A 470 31.38 15.60 5.03
CA ILE A 470 31.87 15.97 6.35
C ILE A 470 32.46 14.75 7.07
N ASP A 471 33.53 14.94 7.82
CA ASP A 471 34.16 13.91 8.63
C ASP A 471 33.80 13.98 10.12
N ALA A 472 34.37 13.09 10.93
CA ALA A 472 34.06 13.00 12.36
C ALA A 472 34.36 14.30 13.15
N ALA A 473 35.38 15.07 12.76
CA ALA A 473 35.70 16.34 13.40
C ALA A 473 34.63 17.41 13.04
N ASP A 474 34.22 17.45 11.78
CA ASP A 474 33.17 18.35 11.31
C ASP A 474 31.83 18.03 12.00
N ILE A 475 31.47 16.74 12.09
CA ILE A 475 30.27 16.24 12.76
C ILE A 475 30.29 16.70 14.24
N ALA A 476 31.38 16.54 14.97
CA ALA A 476 31.49 16.97 16.36
C ALA A 476 31.34 18.49 16.51
N ALA A 477 31.98 19.27 15.62
CA ALA A 477 31.87 20.72 15.62
C ALA A 477 30.40 21.21 15.32
N LEU A 478 29.75 20.57 14.35
CA LEU A 478 28.37 20.89 14.00
C LEU A 478 27.39 20.55 15.14
N LYS A 479 27.54 19.37 15.79
CA LYS A 479 26.77 19.02 17.01
C LYS A 479 26.93 20.09 18.09
N GLY A 480 28.15 20.55 18.32
CA GLY A 480 28.43 21.62 19.28
C GLY A 480 27.70 22.93 18.96
N LYS A 481 27.70 23.36 17.69
CA LYS A 481 26.97 24.54 17.23
C LYS A 481 25.44 24.38 17.38
N ILE A 482 24.89 23.21 17.04
CA ILE A 482 23.47 22.92 17.17
C ILE A 482 23.03 23.00 18.65
N LEU A 483 23.77 22.36 19.56
CA LEU A 483 23.43 22.40 20.99
C LEU A 483 23.61 23.80 21.60
N ALA A 484 24.57 24.60 21.10
CA ALA A 484 24.77 25.98 21.52
C ALA A 484 23.73 26.96 20.99
N SER A 485 22.87 26.56 20.06
CA SER A 485 21.81 27.41 19.47
C SER A 485 20.70 27.79 20.45
N GLY A 486 20.60 27.09 21.59
CA GLY A 486 19.54 27.28 22.57
C GLY A 486 18.20 26.64 22.20
N LEU A 487 18.16 25.81 21.16
CA LEU A 487 16.97 25.00 20.86
C LEU A 487 16.83 23.89 21.91
N PRO A 488 15.62 23.63 22.45
CA PRO A 488 15.41 22.53 23.39
C PRO A 488 15.59 21.15 22.72
N ILE A 489 16.00 20.17 23.50
CA ILE A 489 16.17 18.78 23.05
C ILE A 489 14.87 18.26 22.39
N SER A 490 13.74 18.51 23.04
CA SER A 490 12.43 18.12 22.54
C SER A 490 12.12 18.65 21.12
N GLN A 491 12.54 19.87 20.81
CA GLN A 491 12.30 20.46 19.50
C GLN A 491 13.24 19.92 18.42
N LEU A 492 14.52 19.70 18.75
CA LEU A 492 15.49 19.07 17.84
C LEU A 492 15.06 17.64 17.46
N VAL A 493 14.65 16.86 18.45
CA VAL A 493 14.14 15.50 18.26
C VAL A 493 12.85 15.53 17.43
N TYR A 494 11.94 16.47 17.75
CA TYR A 494 10.66 16.60 17.03
C TYR A 494 10.86 16.86 15.53
N VAL A 495 11.74 17.81 15.17
CA VAL A 495 11.98 18.15 13.75
C VAL A 495 12.68 17.04 13.00
N ALA A 496 13.66 16.35 13.60
CA ALA A 496 14.29 15.20 12.99
C ALA A 496 13.29 14.07 12.75
N TRP A 497 12.44 13.76 13.73
CA TRP A 497 11.36 12.80 13.59
C TRP A 497 10.37 13.21 12.50
N SER A 498 9.95 14.49 12.48
CA SER A 498 9.02 15.03 11.48
C SER A 498 9.52 14.85 10.06
N SER A 499 10.82 15.01 9.84
CA SER A 499 11.44 14.83 8.52
C SER A 499 11.49 13.35 8.13
N ALA A 500 12.03 12.49 9.00
CA ALA A 500 12.31 11.10 8.68
C ALA A 500 11.05 10.22 8.68
N SER A 501 10.10 10.47 9.59
CA SER A 501 8.92 9.62 9.77
C SER A 501 7.85 9.77 8.68
N THR A 502 8.06 10.63 7.68
CA THR A 502 7.24 10.63 6.45
C THR A 502 7.52 9.41 5.57
N PHE A 503 8.62 8.71 5.79
CA PHE A 503 8.96 7.51 5.03
C PHE A 503 7.88 6.43 5.14
N ARG A 504 7.62 5.77 4.02
CA ARG A 504 6.74 4.61 3.91
C ARG A 504 7.49 3.44 3.28
N GLY A 505 7.61 2.35 4.01
CA GLY A 505 8.25 1.11 3.52
C GLY A 505 7.48 0.44 2.39
N SER A 506 6.19 0.77 2.23
CA SER A 506 5.30 0.24 1.20
C SER A 506 5.70 0.68 -0.21
N ASP A 507 5.90 1.98 -0.42
CA ASP A 507 6.23 2.55 -1.73
C ASP A 507 7.59 3.28 -1.78
N LYS A 508 8.33 3.24 -0.66
CA LYS A 508 9.68 3.83 -0.55
C LYS A 508 9.71 5.35 -0.73
N ARG A 509 8.59 6.03 -0.48
CA ARG A 509 8.48 7.50 -0.55
C ARG A 509 8.64 8.13 0.82
N GLY A 510 8.93 9.43 0.83
CA GLY A 510 9.16 10.19 2.05
C GLY A 510 10.57 9.98 2.61
N GLY A 511 10.78 10.37 3.89
CA GLY A 511 12.06 10.27 4.58
C GLY A 511 12.79 11.59 4.72
N ALA A 512 13.97 11.53 5.34
CA ALA A 512 14.76 12.72 5.68
C ALA A 512 15.56 13.27 4.49
N ASN A 513 15.91 12.42 3.52
CA ASN A 513 16.70 12.83 2.36
C ASN A 513 15.87 13.76 1.45
N GLY A 514 16.48 14.82 0.95
CA GLY A 514 15.78 15.87 0.22
C GLY A 514 15.34 17.03 1.12
N ALA A 515 15.29 16.86 2.43
CA ALA A 515 14.79 17.87 3.38
C ALA A 515 13.47 18.52 2.97
N ARG A 516 12.55 17.74 2.39
CA ARG A 516 11.27 18.26 1.86
C ARG A 516 10.37 18.86 2.94
N ILE A 517 10.65 18.60 4.22
CA ILE A 517 9.97 19.28 5.34
C ILE A 517 10.09 20.83 5.27
N ARG A 518 11.10 21.38 4.59
CA ARG A 518 11.29 22.84 4.39
C ARG A 518 10.55 23.39 3.17
N LEU A 519 9.95 22.52 2.35
CA LEU A 519 9.29 22.85 1.09
C LEU A 519 7.78 22.67 1.19
N GLU A 520 7.05 23.30 0.27
CA GLU A 520 5.62 23.06 0.15
C GLU A 520 5.35 21.67 -0.48
N PRO A 521 4.34 20.93 0.00
CA PRO A 521 3.35 21.32 1.02
C PRO A 521 3.80 21.03 2.47
N ALA A 522 4.86 20.22 2.68
CA ALA A 522 5.21 19.68 3.99
C ALA A 522 5.54 20.74 5.04
N LYS A 523 6.07 21.89 4.62
CA LYS A 523 6.36 23.03 5.50
C LYS A 523 5.13 23.55 6.22
N GLN A 524 3.95 23.46 5.59
CA GLN A 524 2.68 23.95 6.11
C GLN A 524 1.85 22.90 6.84
N TRP A 525 2.25 21.64 6.83
CA TRP A 525 1.50 20.62 7.56
C TRP A 525 1.42 20.94 9.05
N ASP A 526 0.22 20.91 9.59
CA ASP A 526 -0.04 21.23 10.99
C ASP A 526 0.81 20.37 11.96
N VAL A 527 0.97 19.08 11.64
CA VAL A 527 1.82 18.15 12.39
C VAL A 527 3.29 18.62 12.47
N ASN A 528 3.76 19.43 11.57
CA ASN A 528 5.13 19.96 11.57
C ASN A 528 5.27 21.28 12.37
N GLN A 529 4.17 21.82 12.87
CA GLN A 529 4.14 23.06 13.66
C GLN A 529 4.90 24.20 12.95
N PRO A 530 4.39 24.76 11.84
CA PRO A 530 5.12 25.62 10.90
C PRO A 530 5.96 26.73 11.53
N ALA A 531 5.43 27.42 12.54
CA ALA A 531 6.16 28.50 13.22
C ALA A 531 7.41 28.02 13.99
N LYS A 532 7.30 26.85 14.65
CA LYS A 532 8.45 26.23 15.35
C LYS A 532 9.45 25.65 14.37
N LEU A 533 8.95 25.00 13.32
CA LEU A 533 9.77 24.44 12.24
C LEU A 533 10.60 25.54 11.58
N THR A 534 9.99 26.68 11.19
CA THR A 534 10.69 27.79 10.57
C THR A 534 11.85 28.27 11.44
N ARG A 535 11.65 28.44 12.75
CA ARG A 535 12.72 28.84 13.67
C ARG A 535 13.89 27.86 13.67
N VAL A 536 13.64 26.56 13.63
CA VAL A 536 14.74 25.55 13.58
C VAL A 536 15.47 25.61 12.25
N LEU A 537 14.73 25.71 11.15
CA LEU A 537 15.30 25.79 9.79
C LEU A 537 16.17 27.05 9.64
N ASP A 538 15.75 28.21 10.10
CA ASP A 538 16.53 29.47 10.05
C ASP A 538 17.91 29.30 10.75
N ILE A 539 17.91 28.58 11.88
CA ILE A 539 19.14 28.28 12.62
C ILE A 539 20.01 27.29 11.81
N TYR A 540 19.43 26.24 11.25
CA TYR A 540 20.17 25.27 10.43
C TYR A 540 20.72 25.91 9.16
N GLU A 541 19.99 26.78 8.49
CA GLU A 541 20.47 27.52 7.32
C GLU A 541 21.65 28.44 7.68
N THR A 542 21.62 29.05 8.85
CA THR A 542 22.75 29.86 9.35
C THR A 542 23.98 28.97 9.59
N ILE A 543 23.80 27.82 10.27
CA ILE A 543 24.89 26.87 10.54
C ILE A 543 25.47 26.31 9.24
N GLN A 544 24.61 25.95 8.29
CA GLN A 544 24.98 25.45 6.96
C GLN A 544 25.83 26.49 6.21
N LYS A 545 25.33 27.71 6.13
CA LYS A 545 25.99 28.81 5.43
C LYS A 545 27.40 29.07 6.00
N ASP A 546 27.49 29.17 7.33
CA ASP A 546 28.77 29.45 8.01
C ASP A 546 29.76 28.28 7.83
N PHE A 547 29.28 27.05 7.94
CA PHE A 547 30.11 25.87 7.73
C PHE A 547 30.58 25.77 6.28
N ASN A 548 29.67 25.83 5.31
CA ASN A 548 29.99 25.67 3.90
C ASN A 548 30.88 26.79 3.35
N ALA A 549 30.86 27.98 3.95
CA ALA A 549 31.73 29.10 3.61
C ALA A 549 33.17 28.93 4.17
N SER A 550 33.34 28.23 5.29
CA SER A 550 34.59 28.09 6.01
C SER A 550 35.30 26.74 5.89
N ALA A 551 34.55 25.69 5.43
CA ALA A 551 35.05 24.34 5.31
C ALA A 551 36.14 24.23 4.23
N SER A 552 37.21 23.49 4.55
CA SER A 552 38.29 23.19 3.61
C SER A 552 38.05 21.90 2.84
N GLY A 553 38.75 21.72 1.72
CA GLY A 553 38.70 20.46 0.95
C GLY A 553 37.41 20.24 0.18
N GLY A 554 36.60 21.30 -0.07
CA GLY A 554 35.33 21.20 -0.81
C GLY A 554 34.24 20.50 -0.04
N LYS A 555 34.36 20.38 1.27
CA LYS A 555 33.31 19.80 2.12
C LYS A 555 32.10 20.70 2.23
N LYS A 556 30.91 20.09 2.24
CA LYS A 556 29.63 20.77 2.51
C LYS A 556 28.73 19.91 3.38
N VAL A 557 27.78 20.54 4.04
CA VAL A 557 26.68 19.88 4.76
C VAL A 557 25.35 20.36 4.20
N SER A 558 24.41 19.44 4.01
CA SER A 558 23.02 19.75 3.59
C SER A 558 22.13 20.10 4.79
N ILE A 559 20.99 20.74 4.56
CA ILE A 559 19.95 20.92 5.59
C ILE A 559 19.38 19.55 6.00
N ALA A 560 19.25 18.63 5.07
CA ALA A 560 18.81 17.26 5.36
C ALA A 560 19.73 16.56 6.40
N ASP A 561 21.03 16.65 6.22
CA ASP A 561 22.00 16.12 7.20
C ASP A 561 21.97 16.90 8.53
N LEU A 562 21.82 18.23 8.52
CA LEU A 562 21.71 19.02 9.75
C LEU A 562 20.45 18.69 10.56
N ILE A 563 19.32 18.42 9.91
CA ILE A 563 18.08 18.01 10.59
C ILE A 563 18.32 16.70 11.34
N VAL A 564 18.87 15.69 10.69
CA VAL A 564 19.14 14.39 11.31
C VAL A 564 20.22 14.52 12.40
N LEU A 565 21.29 15.28 12.13
CA LEU A 565 22.37 15.52 13.09
C LEU A 565 21.89 16.27 14.33
N GLY A 566 20.89 17.15 14.19
CA GLY A 566 20.24 17.82 15.31
C GLY A 566 19.54 16.84 16.26
N GLY A 567 18.82 15.85 15.69
CA GLY A 567 18.24 14.75 16.45
C GLY A 567 19.29 13.91 17.17
N VAL A 568 20.37 13.56 16.45
CA VAL A 568 21.53 12.83 17.01
C VAL A 568 22.14 13.55 18.21
N ALA A 569 22.48 14.83 18.06
CA ALA A 569 23.06 15.65 19.12
C ALA A 569 22.13 15.77 20.34
N ALA A 570 20.83 15.93 20.10
CA ALA A 570 19.82 16.01 21.15
C ALA A 570 19.68 14.70 21.94
N ILE A 571 19.68 13.55 21.27
CA ILE A 571 19.58 12.24 21.91
C ILE A 571 20.84 11.95 22.74
N GLU A 572 22.04 12.22 22.22
CA GLU A 572 23.29 12.08 22.98
C GLU A 572 23.26 12.95 24.25
N ALA A 573 22.80 14.21 24.12
CA ALA A 573 22.67 15.10 25.27
C ALA A 573 21.64 14.61 26.30
N ALA A 574 20.52 14.04 25.84
CA ALA A 574 19.47 13.48 26.69
C ALA A 574 19.92 12.19 27.39
N ALA A 575 20.65 11.31 26.69
CA ALA A 575 21.22 10.11 27.25
C ALA A 575 22.26 10.45 28.34
N LYS A 576 23.11 11.44 28.09
CA LYS A 576 24.08 11.92 29.07
C LYS A 576 23.41 12.47 30.34
N LYS A 577 22.29 13.18 30.21
CA LYS A 577 21.46 13.60 31.37
C LYS A 577 20.91 12.37 32.12
N GLY A 578 20.64 11.29 31.42
CA GLY A 578 20.21 10.00 31.99
C GLY A 578 21.33 9.18 32.63
N GLY A 579 22.58 9.59 32.50
CA GLY A 579 23.74 8.91 33.04
C GLY A 579 24.44 7.97 32.04
N PHE A 580 24.06 8.02 30.75
CA PHE A 580 24.64 7.17 29.70
C PHE A 580 25.48 8.01 28.72
N ASP A 581 26.74 7.60 28.53
CA ASP A 581 27.63 8.22 27.53
C ASP A 581 27.64 7.34 26.27
N ILE A 582 26.81 7.71 25.31
CA ILE A 582 26.58 6.95 24.06
C ILE A 582 26.87 7.81 22.84
N ALA A 583 27.28 7.17 21.77
CA ALA A 583 27.35 7.75 20.43
C ALA A 583 26.14 7.27 19.61
N VAL A 584 25.34 8.20 19.10
CA VAL A 584 24.26 7.89 18.17
C VAL A 584 24.85 7.84 16.75
N PRO A 585 24.67 6.74 15.99
CA PRO A 585 25.21 6.64 14.64
C PRO A 585 24.67 7.73 13.72
N PHE A 586 25.56 8.28 12.90
CA PHE A 586 25.22 9.26 11.87
C PHE A 586 26.06 9.04 10.62
N THR A 587 25.43 8.96 9.46
CA THR A 587 26.11 8.87 8.16
C THR A 587 25.71 10.08 7.31
N PRO A 588 26.67 10.93 6.91
CA PRO A 588 26.40 12.08 6.04
C PRO A 588 26.10 11.65 4.60
N GLY A 589 25.66 12.60 3.78
CA GLY A 589 25.44 12.39 2.35
C GLY A 589 23.98 12.53 1.89
N ARG A 590 23.08 12.97 2.78
CA ARG A 590 21.75 13.44 2.34
C ARG A 590 21.91 14.76 1.59
N MET A 591 21.05 14.97 0.59
CA MET A 591 21.03 16.18 -0.22
C MET A 591 19.72 16.93 -0.05
N ASP A 592 19.70 18.19 -0.45
CA ASP A 592 18.54 19.06 -0.38
C ASP A 592 17.84 19.12 -1.73
N ALA A 593 16.59 18.66 -1.82
CA ALA A 593 15.75 18.85 -2.98
C ALA A 593 15.30 20.29 -3.13
N SER A 594 15.01 20.73 -4.36
CA SER A 594 14.38 22.03 -4.61
C SER A 594 12.85 21.90 -4.66
N GLN A 595 12.16 23.07 -4.68
CA GLN A 595 10.71 23.09 -4.86
C GLN A 595 10.31 22.58 -6.24
N GLU A 596 11.10 22.85 -7.27
CA GLU A 596 10.88 22.38 -8.65
C GLU A 596 11.05 20.84 -8.76
N GLN A 597 11.84 20.24 -7.89
CA GLN A 597 12.02 18.79 -7.77
C GLN A 597 10.95 18.13 -6.86
N THR A 598 9.97 18.88 -6.39
CA THR A 598 8.92 18.39 -5.49
C THR A 598 7.57 18.51 -6.18
N ASP A 599 6.98 17.36 -6.54
CA ASP A 599 5.59 17.30 -6.98
C ASP A 599 4.67 17.55 -5.79
N ALA A 600 4.34 18.81 -5.55
CA ALA A 600 3.59 19.25 -4.37
C ALA A 600 2.24 18.52 -4.25
N HIS A 601 1.55 18.27 -5.38
CA HIS A 601 0.27 17.55 -5.39
C HIS A 601 0.44 16.09 -4.98
N SER A 602 1.37 15.40 -5.62
CA SER A 602 1.67 13.98 -5.34
C SER A 602 2.31 13.80 -3.96
N TYR A 603 3.08 14.78 -3.45
CA TYR A 603 3.71 14.71 -2.14
C TYR A 603 2.72 14.97 -0.98
N ALA A 604 1.62 15.64 -1.24
CA ALA A 604 0.61 15.96 -0.21
C ALA A 604 0.03 14.71 0.48
N VAL A 605 -0.01 13.57 -0.21
CA VAL A 605 -0.51 12.30 0.36
C VAL A 605 0.38 11.75 1.48
N LEU A 606 1.62 12.25 1.62
CA LEU A 606 2.54 11.86 2.70
C LEU A 606 2.27 12.62 4.00
N GLU A 607 1.33 13.57 4.03
CA GLU A 607 0.93 14.25 5.26
C GLU A 607 0.44 13.24 6.29
N PRO A 608 1.09 13.13 7.46
CA PRO A 608 0.63 12.23 8.50
C PRO A 608 -0.78 12.60 8.96
N GLN A 609 -1.75 11.71 8.75
CA GLN A 609 -3.10 11.87 9.26
C GLN A 609 -3.17 11.58 10.75
N ALA A 610 -2.34 10.65 11.20
CA ALA A 610 -2.08 10.36 12.60
C ALA A 610 -0.60 10.00 12.78
N ASP A 611 -0.05 10.33 13.93
CA ASP A 611 1.28 9.91 14.36
C ASP A 611 1.29 9.69 15.86
N GLY A 612 1.03 8.46 16.27
CA GLY A 612 1.02 8.07 17.67
C GLY A 612 2.37 8.24 18.37
N PHE A 613 3.48 8.29 17.64
CA PHE A 613 4.80 8.60 18.20
C PHE A 613 4.92 10.03 18.73
N ARG A 614 4.12 10.96 18.21
CA ARG A 614 4.06 12.37 18.65
C ARG A 614 2.73 12.72 19.33
N ASN A 615 1.85 11.77 19.58
CA ASN A 615 0.48 12.01 20.05
C ASN A 615 -0.29 13.00 19.14
N TYR A 616 -0.15 12.85 17.81
CA TYR A 616 -0.84 13.63 16.81
C TYR A 616 -1.96 12.87 16.14
N GLN A 617 -3.08 13.52 15.97
CA GLN A 617 -4.20 13.03 15.18
C GLN A 617 -4.90 14.25 14.56
N LYS A 618 -5.00 14.28 13.22
CA LYS A 618 -5.53 15.44 12.48
C LYS A 618 -7.03 15.60 12.67
N THR A 619 -7.74 14.48 12.76
CA THR A 619 -9.19 14.44 12.96
C THR A 619 -9.58 13.13 13.64
N THR A 620 -10.87 12.93 13.90
CA THR A 620 -11.38 11.63 14.35
C THR A 620 -11.48 10.67 13.16
N TYR A 621 -10.96 9.46 13.31
CA TYR A 621 -10.98 8.41 12.30
C TYR A 621 -11.86 7.24 12.73
N SER A 622 -12.24 6.40 11.76
CA SER A 622 -12.95 5.14 12.02
C SER A 622 -12.09 4.12 12.79
N LYS A 623 -10.76 4.26 12.70
CA LYS A 623 -9.79 3.43 13.43
C LYS A 623 -9.30 4.16 14.68
N PRO A 624 -9.18 3.47 15.82
CA PRO A 624 -8.68 4.08 17.06
C PRO A 624 -7.17 4.36 16.99
N ALA A 625 -6.69 5.29 17.84
CA ALA A 625 -5.31 5.79 17.83
C ALA A 625 -4.25 4.70 17.95
N GLU A 626 -4.51 3.63 18.71
CA GLU A 626 -3.59 2.50 18.85
C GLU A 626 -3.45 1.66 17.58
N GLN A 627 -4.50 1.52 16.78
CA GLN A 627 -4.41 0.85 15.46
C GLN A 627 -3.63 1.72 14.48
N LEU A 628 -3.88 3.04 14.47
CA LEU A 628 -3.13 3.98 13.63
C LEU A 628 -1.64 4.06 14.03
N LEU A 629 -1.31 3.87 15.32
CA LEU A 629 0.08 3.77 15.77
C LEU A 629 0.77 2.51 15.20
N VAL A 630 0.11 1.35 15.28
CA VAL A 630 0.64 0.09 14.73
C VAL A 630 0.79 0.18 13.21
N ASP A 631 -0.18 0.76 12.51
CA ASP A 631 -0.13 1.02 11.08
C ASP A 631 1.07 1.88 10.70
N LYS A 632 1.28 3.00 11.41
CA LYS A 632 2.44 3.87 11.21
C LYS A 632 3.77 3.16 11.48
N ALA A 633 3.84 2.34 12.52
CA ALA A 633 5.02 1.55 12.84
C ALA A 633 5.35 0.55 11.73
N GLN A 634 4.33 -0.11 11.15
CA GLN A 634 4.51 -1.03 10.04
C GLN A 634 5.02 -0.31 8.78
N LEU A 635 4.46 0.86 8.45
CA LEU A 635 4.95 1.67 7.32
C LEU A 635 6.41 2.12 7.49
N LEU A 636 6.86 2.34 8.74
CA LEU A 636 8.27 2.63 9.06
C LEU A 636 9.15 1.37 9.13
N GLY A 637 8.58 0.17 8.93
CA GLY A 637 9.28 -1.10 9.02
C GLY A 637 9.70 -1.48 10.44
N LEU A 638 9.03 -0.96 11.46
CA LEU A 638 9.36 -1.20 12.87
C LEU A 638 8.76 -2.50 13.38
N THR A 639 9.49 -3.20 14.23
CA THR A 639 8.99 -4.29 15.07
C THR A 639 8.25 -3.76 16.29
N ALA A 640 7.52 -4.62 17.01
CA ALA A 640 6.84 -4.22 18.25
C ALA A 640 7.80 -3.70 19.34
N PRO A 641 8.98 -4.31 19.60
CA PRO A 641 9.98 -3.72 20.49
C PRO A 641 10.49 -2.36 20.03
N GLU A 642 10.82 -2.17 18.74
CA GLU A 642 11.27 -0.88 18.18
C GLU A 642 10.20 0.21 18.31
N MET A 643 8.94 -0.12 18.01
CA MET A 643 7.80 0.79 18.25
C MET A 643 7.70 1.17 19.73
N THR A 644 7.83 0.20 20.63
CA THR A 644 7.70 0.41 22.08
C THR A 644 8.78 1.36 22.62
N VAL A 645 10.05 1.11 22.29
CA VAL A 645 11.14 1.98 22.78
C VAL A 645 11.06 3.39 22.18
N LEU A 646 10.64 3.53 20.91
CA LEU A 646 10.48 4.83 20.28
C LEU A 646 9.36 5.65 20.93
N VAL A 647 8.19 5.04 21.19
CA VAL A 647 7.11 5.75 21.89
C VAL A 647 7.57 6.17 23.29
N GLY A 648 8.09 5.24 24.10
CA GLY A 648 8.53 5.57 25.46
C GLY A 648 9.62 6.63 25.49
N GLY A 649 10.62 6.54 24.60
CA GLY A 649 11.71 7.50 24.52
C GLY A 649 11.24 8.89 24.04
N LEU A 650 10.42 8.97 23.00
CA LEU A 650 9.88 10.26 22.52
C LEU A 650 8.99 10.94 23.57
N ARG A 651 8.29 10.17 24.41
CA ARG A 651 7.52 10.73 25.54
C ARG A 651 8.41 11.36 26.59
N VAL A 652 9.44 10.66 27.07
CA VAL A 652 10.35 11.23 28.08
C VAL A 652 11.19 12.37 27.53
N LEU A 653 11.44 12.39 26.22
CA LEU A 653 12.08 13.51 25.52
C LEU A 653 11.14 14.72 25.30
N GLY A 654 9.84 14.56 25.56
CA GLY A 654 8.86 15.63 25.39
C GLY A 654 8.57 15.98 23.94
N ALA A 655 8.80 15.05 23.01
CA ALA A 655 8.62 15.25 21.58
C ALA A 655 7.16 15.09 21.13
N ASN A 656 6.21 15.64 21.87
CA ASN A 656 4.79 15.60 21.57
C ASN A 656 4.33 16.77 20.70
N TYR A 657 3.33 16.53 19.86
CA TYR A 657 2.65 17.57 19.10
C TYR A 657 2.11 18.68 20.04
N ALA A 658 2.27 19.92 19.63
CA ALA A 658 1.89 21.13 20.38
C ALA A 658 2.47 21.22 21.81
N GLY A 659 3.43 20.37 22.18
CA GLY A 659 4.03 20.33 23.52
C GLY A 659 3.09 19.76 24.59
N THR A 660 2.10 18.95 24.20
CA THR A 660 1.19 18.26 25.12
C THR A 660 1.95 17.36 26.08
N LYS A 661 1.35 17.14 27.26
CA LYS A 661 1.94 16.29 28.30
C LYS A 661 1.38 14.87 28.34
N HIS A 662 0.57 14.50 27.35
CA HIS A 662 0.04 13.14 27.27
C HIS A 662 1.15 12.12 27.10
N GLY A 663 1.19 11.10 27.95
CA GLY A 663 2.21 10.07 27.96
C GLY A 663 3.59 10.48 28.52
N VAL A 664 3.76 11.77 28.93
CA VAL A 664 5.01 12.24 29.55
C VAL A 664 5.02 11.83 31.02
N PHE A 665 5.33 10.55 31.26
CA PHE A 665 5.32 9.95 32.61
C PHE A 665 6.69 10.09 33.29
N THR A 666 7.19 11.30 33.41
CA THR A 666 8.50 11.59 34.02
C THR A 666 8.51 12.97 34.68
N ASP A 667 9.27 13.11 35.77
CA ASP A 667 9.53 14.38 36.43
C ASP A 667 10.81 15.07 35.87
N ARG A 668 11.53 14.42 34.98
CA ARG A 668 12.77 14.90 34.35
C ARG A 668 12.68 14.85 32.83
N PRO A 669 11.82 15.65 32.21
CA PRO A 669 11.67 15.69 30.75
C PRO A 669 13.01 16.04 30.06
N GLU A 670 13.14 15.68 28.77
CA GLU A 670 14.37 15.80 27.99
C GLU A 670 15.55 15.00 28.54
N THR A 671 15.25 13.94 29.29
CA THR A 671 16.21 12.95 29.78
C THR A 671 15.83 11.58 29.25
N LEU A 672 16.72 10.90 28.54
CA LEU A 672 16.44 9.57 28.01
C LEU A 672 16.49 8.56 29.17
N SER A 673 15.32 8.07 29.56
CA SER A 673 15.14 7.20 30.73
C SER A 673 13.99 6.21 30.53
N THR A 674 13.92 5.20 31.38
CA THR A 674 12.84 4.20 31.41
C THR A 674 11.56 4.67 32.13
N ASP A 675 11.52 5.92 32.53
CA ASP A 675 10.44 6.48 33.38
C ASP A 675 9.06 6.25 32.79
N PHE A 676 8.92 6.31 31.44
CA PHE A 676 7.64 6.01 30.76
C PHE A 676 7.10 4.63 31.17
N PHE A 677 7.91 3.60 31.08
CA PHE A 677 7.50 2.21 31.36
C PHE A 677 7.27 1.97 32.84
N VAL A 678 8.19 2.47 33.68
CA VAL A 678 8.07 2.34 35.13
C VAL A 678 6.78 2.96 35.65
N ASN A 679 6.45 4.19 35.19
CA ASN A 679 5.27 4.90 35.66
C ASN A 679 3.97 4.42 35.00
N LEU A 680 4.02 3.96 33.74
CA LEU A 680 2.86 3.35 33.07
C LEU A 680 2.39 2.10 33.79
N LEU A 681 3.33 1.26 34.21
CA LEU A 681 3.03 -0.05 34.83
C LEU A 681 2.85 0.02 36.34
N SER A 682 3.10 1.20 36.96
CA SER A 682 2.92 1.38 38.40
C SER A 682 1.43 1.30 38.80
N MET A 683 1.15 0.48 39.79
CA MET A 683 -0.19 0.40 40.40
C MET A 683 -0.52 1.57 41.34
N ASP A 684 0.43 2.50 41.55
CA ASP A 684 0.18 3.75 42.29
C ASP A 684 -0.67 4.73 41.50
N THR A 685 -0.81 4.54 40.21
CA THR A 685 -1.64 5.34 39.30
C THR A 685 -2.91 4.58 38.91
N THR A 686 -4.06 5.24 39.03
CA THR A 686 -5.35 4.77 38.51
C THR A 686 -5.74 5.57 37.30
N TRP A 687 -6.22 4.91 36.26
CA TRP A 687 -6.57 5.55 34.99
C TRP A 687 -8.09 5.63 34.82
N ALA A 688 -8.58 6.77 34.33
CA ALA A 688 -9.98 6.95 33.96
C ALA A 688 -10.08 7.85 32.71
N PRO A 689 -11.09 7.65 31.85
CA PRO A 689 -11.32 8.57 30.74
C PRO A 689 -11.53 10.01 31.23
N LEU A 690 -10.93 10.98 30.54
CA LEU A 690 -11.21 12.37 30.78
C LEU A 690 -12.68 12.65 30.40
N ALA A 691 -13.38 13.43 31.22
CA ALA A 691 -14.78 13.74 30.98
C ALA A 691 -15.01 14.30 29.56
N GLY A 692 -15.88 13.64 28.80
CA GLY A 692 -16.20 14.03 27.41
C GLY A 692 -15.19 13.58 26.35
N SER A 693 -14.17 12.77 26.70
CA SER A 693 -13.19 12.24 25.76
C SER A 693 -13.17 10.70 25.80
N SER A 694 -13.12 10.07 24.61
CA SER A 694 -12.81 8.65 24.46
C SER A 694 -11.33 8.39 24.19
N GLU A 695 -10.55 9.44 23.94
CA GLU A 695 -9.16 9.37 23.46
C GLU A 695 -8.13 9.77 24.53
N VAL A 696 -8.54 10.58 25.52
CA VAL A 696 -7.65 11.09 26.57
C VAL A 696 -8.08 10.58 27.93
N PHE A 697 -7.09 10.25 28.75
CA PHE A 697 -7.26 9.67 30.08
C PHE A 697 -6.49 10.46 31.13
N GLU A 698 -7.03 10.52 32.34
CA GLU A 698 -6.36 11.03 33.53
C GLU A 698 -5.79 9.88 34.35
N GLY A 699 -4.52 9.98 34.70
CA GLY A 699 -3.84 9.14 35.67
C GLY A 699 -3.81 9.85 37.02
N ARG A 700 -4.44 9.25 38.03
CA ARG A 700 -4.53 9.81 39.40
C ARG A 700 -3.71 8.98 40.36
N ASP A 701 -3.03 9.66 41.27
CA ASP A 701 -2.39 9.01 42.39
C ASP A 701 -3.44 8.24 43.21
N ARG A 702 -3.20 6.97 43.47
CA ARG A 702 -4.17 6.09 44.13
C ARG A 702 -4.41 6.45 45.58
N ALA A 703 -3.42 7.02 46.26
CA ALA A 703 -3.52 7.38 47.68
C ALA A 703 -4.19 8.75 47.89
N THR A 704 -3.87 9.74 47.04
CA THR A 704 -4.35 11.11 47.21
C THR A 704 -5.53 11.47 46.29
N GLY A 705 -5.71 10.78 45.18
CA GLY A 705 -6.70 11.09 44.14
C GLY A 705 -6.31 12.26 43.25
N ASP A 706 -5.14 12.86 43.44
CA ASP A 706 -4.66 13.97 42.62
C ASP A 706 -4.29 13.52 41.20
N VAL A 707 -4.55 14.38 40.20
CA VAL A 707 -4.12 14.12 38.83
C VAL A 707 -2.62 14.21 38.75
N LYS A 708 -1.98 13.13 38.38
CA LYS A 708 -0.53 13.01 38.24
C LYS A 708 -0.09 13.07 36.77
N TYR A 709 -0.83 12.39 35.89
CA TYR A 709 -0.51 12.26 34.47
C TYR A 709 -1.76 12.40 33.60
N THR A 710 -1.54 12.64 32.32
CA THR A 710 -2.54 12.45 31.28
C THR A 710 -1.96 11.54 30.19
N ALA A 711 -2.82 10.78 29.50
CA ALA A 711 -2.41 9.85 28.47
C ALA A 711 -3.42 9.81 27.33
N THR A 712 -2.98 9.37 26.16
CA THR A 712 -3.86 8.95 25.07
C THR A 712 -4.02 7.43 25.03
N ARG A 713 -4.89 6.94 24.15
CA ARG A 713 -5.01 5.50 23.85
C ARG A 713 -3.67 4.93 23.36
N ALA A 714 -2.93 5.69 22.54
CA ALA A 714 -1.61 5.29 22.02
C ALA A 714 -0.53 5.18 23.12
N ASP A 715 -0.74 5.78 24.30
CA ASP A 715 0.15 5.60 25.45
C ASP A 715 -0.26 4.40 26.29
N LEU A 716 -1.56 4.29 26.62
CA LEU A 716 -2.06 3.26 27.54
C LEU A 716 -2.08 1.86 26.92
N ILE A 717 -2.05 1.74 25.60
CA ILE A 717 -2.04 0.44 24.93
C ILE A 717 -0.83 -0.43 25.33
N PHE A 718 0.32 0.19 25.65
CA PHE A 718 1.53 -0.49 26.12
C PHE A 718 1.39 -1.10 27.52
N GLY A 719 0.42 -0.67 28.32
CA GLY A 719 0.04 -1.31 29.57
C GLY A 719 -1.18 -2.22 29.45
N SER A 720 -2.01 -2.02 28.42
CA SER A 720 -3.30 -2.68 28.23
C SER A 720 -3.21 -3.94 27.37
N ASN A 721 -2.59 -3.85 26.18
CA ASN A 721 -2.39 -5.01 25.31
C ASN A 721 -1.36 -5.97 25.91
N SER A 722 -1.67 -7.27 26.01
CA SER A 722 -0.82 -8.25 26.71
C SER A 722 0.56 -8.42 26.04
N GLU A 723 0.64 -8.35 24.73
CA GLU A 723 1.90 -8.47 23.98
C GLU A 723 2.76 -7.22 24.15
N LEU A 724 2.20 -6.03 23.94
CA LEU A 724 2.92 -4.76 24.11
C LEU A 724 3.31 -4.53 25.58
N ARG A 725 2.47 -4.95 26.54
CA ARG A 725 2.79 -4.89 27.96
C ARG A 725 3.98 -5.79 28.31
N ALA A 726 4.04 -7.01 27.78
CA ALA A 726 5.19 -7.89 28.01
C ALA A 726 6.51 -7.27 27.52
N VAL A 727 6.49 -6.52 26.42
CA VAL A 727 7.65 -5.75 25.94
C VAL A 727 7.93 -4.55 26.87
N ALA A 728 6.90 -3.80 27.27
CA ALA A 728 7.03 -2.67 28.17
C ALA A 728 7.60 -3.08 29.54
N GLU A 729 7.20 -4.24 30.06
CA GLU A 729 7.74 -4.84 31.32
C GLU A 729 9.25 -5.07 31.24
N VAL A 730 9.80 -5.46 30.09
CA VAL A 730 11.26 -5.60 29.92
C VAL A 730 11.96 -4.27 30.14
N TYR A 731 11.44 -3.20 29.56
CA TYR A 731 12.05 -1.87 29.68
C TYR A 731 11.73 -1.17 31.01
N GLY A 732 10.74 -1.63 31.75
CA GLY A 732 10.43 -1.19 33.11
C GLY A 732 11.30 -1.81 34.21
N GLN A 733 12.12 -2.85 33.89
CA GLN A 733 13.00 -3.51 34.82
C GLN A 733 14.22 -2.63 35.17
N SER A 734 14.65 -2.69 36.42
CA SER A 734 15.70 -1.80 36.94
C SER A 734 17.10 -2.05 36.33
N ASP A 735 17.36 -3.23 35.81
CA ASP A 735 18.60 -3.65 35.16
C ASP A 735 18.62 -3.44 33.64
N ASN A 736 17.51 -2.97 33.04
CA ASN A 736 17.37 -2.81 31.60
C ASN A 736 17.43 -1.34 31.12
N ALA A 737 17.87 -0.40 31.95
CA ALA A 737 17.96 1.00 31.55
C ALA A 737 18.99 1.22 30.43
N GLU A 738 20.16 0.58 30.47
CA GLU A 738 21.15 0.64 29.40
C GLU A 738 20.64 -0.02 28.11
N LYS A 739 19.98 -1.19 28.23
CA LYS A 739 19.33 -1.87 27.11
C LYS A 739 18.32 -0.96 26.42
N PHE A 740 17.45 -0.29 27.19
CA PHE A 740 16.48 0.66 26.64
C PHE A 740 17.14 1.75 25.80
N VAL A 741 18.21 2.36 26.34
CA VAL A 741 18.94 3.44 25.64
C VAL A 741 19.53 2.93 24.33
N HIS A 742 20.15 1.76 24.32
CA HIS A 742 20.73 1.17 23.11
C HIS A 742 19.65 0.77 22.08
N ASP A 743 18.56 0.15 22.51
CA ASP A 743 17.47 -0.26 21.62
C ASP A 743 16.74 0.98 21.04
N PHE A 744 16.55 2.03 21.85
CA PHE A 744 16.01 3.31 21.38
C PHE A 744 16.90 3.92 20.29
N VAL A 745 18.21 3.97 20.50
CA VAL A 745 19.17 4.51 19.53
C VAL A 745 19.18 3.69 18.24
N ALA A 746 19.13 2.36 18.34
CA ALA A 746 19.07 1.48 17.18
C ALA A 746 17.78 1.71 16.36
N ALA A 747 16.63 1.76 17.03
CA ALA A 747 15.35 2.02 16.38
C ALA A 747 15.28 3.45 15.78
N TRP A 748 15.79 4.45 16.48
CA TRP A 748 15.94 5.81 15.97
C TRP A 748 16.77 5.86 14.70
N ASN A 749 17.97 5.26 14.73
CA ASN A 749 18.88 5.22 13.58
C ASN A 749 18.24 4.53 12.38
N LYS A 750 17.46 3.47 12.60
CA LYS A 750 16.69 2.79 11.55
C LYS A 750 15.71 3.74 10.86
N VAL A 751 14.95 4.54 11.62
CA VAL A 751 14.00 5.51 11.04
C VAL A 751 14.74 6.64 10.32
N MET A 752 15.82 7.17 10.89
CA MET A 752 16.60 8.25 10.27
C MET A 752 17.28 7.86 8.95
N ASN A 753 17.52 6.58 8.73
CA ASN A 753 18.17 6.04 7.53
C ASN A 753 17.22 5.22 6.64
N ALA A 754 15.92 5.21 6.90
CA ALA A 754 14.96 4.37 6.17
C ALA A 754 14.94 4.64 4.65
N ASP A 755 15.24 5.87 4.25
CA ASP A 755 15.31 6.33 2.85
C ASP A 755 16.75 6.36 2.26
N ARG A 756 17.75 5.83 2.99
CA ARG A 756 19.16 5.80 2.57
C ARG A 756 19.48 4.50 1.84
N PHE A 757 18.97 4.39 0.62
CA PHE A 757 19.19 3.22 -0.24
C PHE A 757 20.64 3.10 -0.76
N ASP A 758 21.44 4.10 -0.54
CA ASP A 758 22.90 4.14 -0.84
C ASP A 758 23.74 3.45 0.25
N LEU A 759 23.17 3.16 1.40
CA LEU A 759 23.83 2.49 2.53
C LEU A 759 23.51 0.99 2.60
N ALA A 760 22.64 0.48 1.74
CA ALA A 760 22.14 -0.91 1.77
C ALA A 760 23.09 -1.92 1.11
#